data_c1b4cbb67b6b0d707086646f68fee533
#
_entry.id   c1b4cbb67b6b0d707086646f68fee533
#
_cell.length_a   1.000
_cell.length_b   1.000
_cell.length_c   1.000
_cell.angle_alpha   90.00
_cell.angle_beta   90.00
_cell.angle_gamma   90.00
#
_symmetry.space_group_name_H-M   'P 1'
#
loop_
_entity.id
_entity.type
_entity.pdbx_description
1 polymer ?
#
loop_
_entity_poly.entity_id
_entity_poly.type
_entity_poly.pdbx_seq_one_letter_code
_entity_poly.pdbx_strand_id
1 'polypeptide(L)'
;MIRRKRLVSSIMAGVMSGLLVVGNIAAFPGNIMAQEDDSMQVRSIYTAVKDINSDEDNYKSLDESNPIEFGGTYIKYNSQTIELSETAIYLDGSLSDEIADKYPYVYNDITKALGSESLKQGTEESPMTVYVAPYVYWIDDPAATDTMQPDKTYGVPYGMIIDSDYLTIEGLTKDPYNVVFAGNRGQSHASNGNYTMFRFNCKGALTVKNITIGNYCSVDLKYPLLSELNVDKRTSTITQAQLADMSGDKMFADNCNFISRLNLDPIGGASRSLYNNCHFESTDDAINGNAVFVGCDFDFYGNRPLYSSYNTGSTFLGCTFNSVVLNVEAEPMQYFTKEGGTITAVDCAYKSNFSIPFGIAWTKYPEKSLKCYQYNITHNGESIIIAGKDAAETVDMTGKQVLNAYRIEDGGKVYYNTYNLLKGSDDWDPLDVKDIAVKSGADSIATQLNITSTADTIESGSETAILTADIKYFYGDTDTSQKITYSVADEYKAYVSIKDNKDGNCVVEGINNEDEAKEVIIEAATESGLCAATAITVKPSKLTAPSWTKLPEVINNGDGTLKADYKLNLGDRADMSVINWYRCSDANGSDPVLVAVSTMDNPQYTYTLTAGDIGYYICATVAPKNIRSDLGDAIKTVYSEAISAKDIKTKNYTTDFSDFPTVKQPEIKPGFWTVDTYRPADTESFGSWKGEDTDTPWVYGETGNGSVGAGIYQGTQGSRLMYTPVEGEYGDMTVKLVADPAKTAGQGFGSAGQYMDVCVKFDTSTLTGYALRIVRTKAASNAVTFVLVKYDNGNTSYISDEVIASCFLTGCEITLKAEGGKLTAHVETPTAQLVDQAAAGYVHVVDLTADIDANAYGGVAIQHTGTTGTGGWQNSTMLHSLSIEWAGDTNQNPVVKEDADNSATDGTTVSDLTTTGNADTDSTGSTDNSSGTVKTGDTLHMGLYAALSAVSAAVVFGLGYVCIRKRRG
;
A
#
# COMPACT_ATOMS: atom_id res chain seq x y z
N MET A 1 6.67 13.66 12.41
CA MET A 1 7.09 12.82 11.28
C MET A 1 6.37 11.47 11.30
N ILE A 2 6.28 10.77 12.40
CA ILE A 2 5.57 9.48 12.56
C ILE A 2 4.09 9.56 12.15
N ARG A 3 3.35 10.60 12.52
CA ARG A 3 1.95 10.81 12.07
C ARG A 3 1.78 10.94 10.54
N ARG A 4 2.82 11.40 9.81
CA ARG A 4 2.74 11.55 8.35
C ARG A 4 3.01 10.25 7.59
N LYS A 5 3.91 9.40 8.09
CA LYS A 5 4.15 8.07 7.50
C LYS A 5 2.92 7.16 7.70
N ARG A 6 2.25 7.24 8.86
CA ARG A 6 1.04 6.45 9.13
C ARG A 6 -0.16 6.86 8.29
N LEU A 7 -0.36 8.15 8.03
CA LEU A 7 -1.46 8.61 7.17
C LEU A 7 -1.27 8.18 5.70
N VAL A 8 -0.03 8.21 5.21
CA VAL A 8 0.30 7.73 3.86
C VAL A 8 0.18 6.21 3.76
N SER A 9 0.56 5.48 4.82
CA SER A 9 0.40 4.03 4.89
C SER A 9 -1.08 3.61 4.92
N SER A 10 -1.91 4.32 5.68
CA SER A 10 -3.35 4.04 5.75
C SER A 10 -4.08 4.31 4.42
N ILE A 11 -3.70 5.37 3.71
CA ILE A 11 -4.24 5.66 2.37
C ILE A 11 -3.76 4.61 1.35
N MET A 12 -2.51 4.14 1.46
CA MET A 12 -2.01 3.07 0.60
C MET A 12 -2.63 1.70 0.93
N ALA A 13 -2.86 1.38 2.20
CA ALA A 13 -3.51 0.13 2.58
C ALA A 13 -4.96 0.05 2.08
N GLY A 14 -5.72 1.14 2.19
CA GLY A 14 -7.08 1.22 1.64
C GLY A 14 -7.13 1.08 0.12
N VAL A 15 -6.16 1.66 -0.59
CA VAL A 15 -6.04 1.55 -2.05
C VAL A 15 -5.54 0.16 -2.48
N MET A 16 -4.64 -0.46 -1.70
CA MET A 16 -4.13 -1.81 -2.03
C MET A 16 -5.16 -2.92 -1.76
N SER A 17 -5.96 -2.80 -0.70
CA SER A 17 -7.07 -3.76 -0.47
C SER A 17 -8.12 -3.69 -1.57
N GLY A 18 -8.41 -2.51 -2.09
CA GLY A 18 -9.31 -2.32 -3.24
C GLY A 18 -8.78 -2.91 -4.56
N LEU A 19 -7.46 -2.87 -4.76
CA LEU A 19 -6.83 -3.37 -6.00
C LEU A 19 -6.68 -4.90 -6.03
N LEU A 20 -6.51 -5.56 -4.88
CA LEU A 20 -6.42 -7.02 -4.81
C LEU A 20 -7.74 -7.74 -5.13
N VAL A 21 -8.88 -7.08 -4.93
CA VAL A 21 -10.21 -7.65 -5.22
C VAL A 21 -10.60 -7.47 -6.69
N VAL A 22 -10.12 -6.41 -7.37
CA VAL A 22 -10.41 -6.18 -8.80
C VAL A 22 -9.68 -7.18 -9.72
N GLY A 23 -8.57 -7.78 -9.26
CA GLY A 23 -7.79 -8.76 -10.05
C GLY A 23 -8.45 -10.14 -10.20
N ASN A 24 -9.50 -10.46 -9.44
CA ASN A 24 -10.13 -11.78 -9.45
C ASN A 24 -11.57 -11.79 -10.03
N ILE A 25 -12.02 -10.71 -10.68
CA ILE A 25 -13.27 -10.74 -11.43
C ILE A 25 -13.02 -11.30 -12.85
N ALA A 26 -12.62 -12.55 -12.93
CA ALA A 26 -12.75 -13.32 -14.16
C ALA A 26 -14.19 -13.80 -14.26
N ALA A 27 -14.92 -13.21 -15.19
CA ALA A 27 -16.28 -13.61 -15.50
C ALA A 27 -16.37 -15.10 -15.85
N PHE A 28 -17.12 -15.85 -15.06
CA PHE A 28 -17.72 -17.07 -15.58
C PHE A 28 -18.83 -16.68 -16.56
N PRO A 29 -18.83 -17.18 -17.80
CA PRO A 29 -19.95 -17.00 -18.70
C PRO A 29 -21.04 -17.99 -18.28
N GLY A 30 -21.98 -17.56 -17.48
CA GLY A 30 -23.09 -18.37 -17.03
C GLY A 30 -24.25 -17.50 -16.60
N ASN A 31 -25.18 -17.26 -17.51
CA ASN A 31 -26.56 -16.83 -17.29
C ASN A 31 -26.83 -15.52 -16.54
N ILE A 32 -26.69 -14.41 -17.24
CA ILE A 32 -27.28 -13.08 -16.89
C ILE A 32 -28.81 -13.05 -17.21
N MET A 33 -29.52 -14.13 -17.22
CA MET A 33 -30.96 -14.16 -17.57
C MET A 33 -31.87 -14.59 -16.41
N ALA A 34 -31.34 -14.80 -15.19
CA ALA A 34 -32.17 -15.20 -14.05
C ALA A 34 -32.26 -14.16 -12.90
N GLN A 35 -31.57 -13.04 -13.00
CA GLN A 35 -31.48 -12.06 -11.88
C GLN A 35 -32.57 -11.00 -11.88
N GLU A 36 -33.26 -10.77 -13.01
CA GLU A 36 -34.37 -9.81 -13.04
C GLU A 36 -35.65 -10.34 -12.36
N ASP A 37 -35.80 -11.66 -12.28
CA ASP A 37 -37.01 -12.27 -11.71
C ASP A 37 -36.96 -12.38 -10.18
N ASP A 38 -35.78 -12.66 -9.62
CA ASP A 38 -35.59 -12.78 -8.16
C ASP A 38 -35.65 -11.42 -7.44
N SER A 39 -35.12 -10.37 -8.06
CA SER A 39 -35.17 -9.01 -7.49
C SER A 39 -36.59 -8.41 -7.42
N MET A 40 -37.41 -8.72 -8.44
CA MET A 40 -38.82 -8.35 -8.43
C MET A 40 -39.62 -9.16 -7.40
N GLN A 41 -39.26 -10.39 -7.16
CA GLN A 41 -39.93 -11.27 -6.20
C GLN A 41 -39.62 -10.83 -4.76
N VAL A 42 -38.37 -10.50 -4.45
CA VAL A 42 -37.97 -9.95 -3.15
C VAL A 42 -38.69 -8.62 -2.88
N ARG A 43 -38.74 -7.73 -3.86
CA ARG A 43 -39.46 -6.46 -3.77
C ARG A 43 -40.97 -6.62 -3.55
N SER A 44 -41.61 -7.59 -4.20
CA SER A 44 -43.04 -7.88 -4.03
C SER A 44 -43.32 -8.48 -2.64
N ILE A 45 -42.47 -9.35 -2.12
CA ILE A 45 -42.58 -9.93 -0.78
C ILE A 45 -42.43 -8.84 0.29
N TYR A 46 -41.40 -7.99 0.20
CA TYR A 46 -41.19 -6.89 1.12
C TYR A 46 -42.37 -5.94 1.17
N THR A 47 -42.94 -5.58 0.01
CA THR A 47 -44.14 -4.72 -0.08
C THR A 47 -45.39 -5.39 0.46
N ALA A 48 -45.54 -6.70 0.24
CA ALA A 48 -46.71 -7.45 0.69
C ALA A 48 -46.76 -7.65 2.22
N VAL A 49 -45.58 -7.65 2.88
CA VAL A 49 -45.47 -7.86 4.34
C VAL A 49 -45.45 -6.54 5.12
N LYS A 50 -45.27 -5.39 4.45
CA LYS A 50 -45.17 -4.06 5.07
C LYS A 50 -46.45 -3.64 5.83
N ASP A 51 -47.62 -4.06 5.36
CA ASP A 51 -48.88 -3.62 5.91
C ASP A 51 -49.53 -4.72 6.79
N ILE A 52 -48.78 -5.30 7.74
CA ILE A 52 -49.31 -6.31 8.68
C ILE A 52 -50.37 -5.70 9.61
N ASN A 53 -50.08 -4.47 10.06
CA ASN A 53 -51.02 -3.69 10.89
C ASN A 53 -51.69 -2.62 10.04
N SER A 54 -52.78 -3.01 9.35
CA SER A 54 -53.61 -2.11 8.54
C SER A 54 -54.77 -1.49 9.34
N ASP A 55 -55.00 -1.95 10.59
CA ASP A 55 -56.05 -1.49 11.46
C ASP A 55 -55.49 -1.28 12.88
N GLU A 56 -55.59 -0.03 13.40
CA GLU A 56 -55.07 0.33 14.71
C GLU A 56 -55.74 -0.42 15.87
N ASP A 57 -57.00 -0.79 15.71
CA ASP A 57 -57.74 -1.53 16.73
C ASP A 57 -57.29 -3.00 16.82
N ASN A 58 -56.55 -3.52 15.83
CA ASN A 58 -56.05 -4.86 15.74
C ASN A 58 -54.53 -4.95 15.66
N TYR A 59 -53.81 -3.98 16.16
CA TYR A 59 -52.36 -3.94 16.18
C TYR A 59 -51.76 -5.20 16.83
N LYS A 60 -50.77 -5.79 16.15
CA LYS A 60 -50.00 -6.96 16.63
C LYS A 60 -48.52 -6.65 16.63
N SER A 61 -47.88 -6.77 17.78
CA SER A 61 -46.42 -6.79 17.84
C SER A 61 -45.89 -8.07 17.23
N LEU A 62 -44.88 -7.97 16.33
CA LEU A 62 -44.20 -9.14 15.76
C LEU A 62 -43.47 -9.96 16.82
N ASP A 63 -42.90 -9.34 17.83
CA ASP A 63 -42.29 -10.02 18.96
C ASP A 63 -43.34 -10.24 20.05
N GLU A 64 -44.02 -11.37 19.99
CA GLU A 64 -45.06 -11.72 20.98
C GLU A 64 -44.48 -11.90 22.40
N SER A 65 -43.16 -12.16 22.53
CA SER A 65 -42.48 -12.29 23.83
C SER A 65 -42.19 -10.94 24.49
N ASN A 66 -42.20 -9.88 23.73
CA ASN A 66 -41.99 -8.48 24.16
C ASN A 66 -43.07 -7.57 23.52
N PRO A 67 -44.33 -7.71 23.93
CA PRO A 67 -45.44 -7.04 23.27
C PRO A 67 -45.33 -5.51 23.39
N ILE A 68 -45.71 -4.82 22.34
CA ILE A 68 -45.87 -3.37 22.28
C ILE A 68 -47.37 -3.10 22.20
N GLU A 69 -47.90 -2.24 23.10
CA GLU A 69 -49.23 -1.66 22.92
C GLU A 69 -49.10 -0.30 22.22
N PHE A 70 -49.60 -0.20 20.99
CA PHE A 70 -49.62 1.05 20.20
C PHE A 70 -50.95 1.78 20.42
N GLY A 71 -50.86 3.01 20.88
CA GLY A 71 -52.02 3.87 21.15
C GLY A 71 -52.09 5.14 20.27
N GLY A 72 -51.34 5.16 19.16
CA GLY A 72 -51.28 6.28 18.24
C GLY A 72 -50.38 7.40 18.71
N THR A 73 -50.65 8.04 19.85
CA THR A 73 -49.81 9.11 20.41
C THR A 73 -48.88 8.62 21.53
N TYR A 74 -48.96 7.35 21.88
CA TYR A 74 -48.09 6.73 22.86
C TYR A 74 -47.84 5.25 22.50
N ILE A 75 -46.77 4.69 23.07
CA ILE A 75 -46.54 3.25 23.09
C ILE A 75 -46.35 2.78 24.53
N LYS A 76 -46.75 1.53 24.81
CA LYS A 76 -46.37 0.86 26.07
C LYS A 76 -45.47 -0.29 25.78
N TYR A 77 -44.33 -0.31 26.45
CA TYR A 77 -43.34 -1.36 26.39
C TYR A 77 -42.73 -1.61 27.77
N ASN A 78 -42.54 -2.86 28.16
CA ASN A 78 -42.01 -3.25 29.49
C ASN A 78 -42.71 -2.50 30.65
N SER A 79 -44.05 -2.37 30.62
CA SER A 79 -44.88 -1.67 31.62
C SER A 79 -44.64 -0.16 31.74
N GLN A 80 -43.88 0.44 30.84
CA GLN A 80 -43.67 1.87 30.72
C GLN A 80 -44.58 2.43 29.62
N THR A 81 -45.17 3.59 29.86
CA THR A 81 -45.85 4.36 28.80
C THR A 81 -44.91 5.43 28.32
N ILE A 82 -44.69 5.47 27.03
CA ILE A 82 -43.85 6.42 26.33
C ILE A 82 -44.76 7.32 25.49
N GLU A 83 -44.88 8.56 25.87
CA GLU A 83 -45.61 9.55 25.09
C GLU A 83 -44.77 10.02 23.88
N LEU A 84 -45.34 9.96 22.70
CA LEU A 84 -44.67 10.41 21.47
C LEU A 84 -44.68 11.93 21.37
N SER A 85 -43.54 12.47 20.92
CA SER A 85 -43.32 13.90 20.81
C SER A 85 -42.34 14.21 19.68
N GLU A 86 -42.06 15.50 19.46
CA GLU A 86 -41.05 15.90 18.47
C GLU A 86 -39.62 15.39 18.74
N THR A 87 -39.34 14.99 20.00
CA THR A 87 -38.06 14.42 20.41
C THR A 87 -38.16 12.94 20.80
N ALA A 88 -39.32 12.32 20.66
CA ALA A 88 -39.58 10.92 20.98
C ALA A 88 -40.51 10.32 19.92
N ILE A 89 -39.93 9.74 18.87
CA ILE A 89 -40.66 9.23 17.71
C ILE A 89 -40.71 7.71 17.70
N TYR A 90 -41.71 7.16 17.02
CA TYR A 90 -41.90 5.72 16.88
C TYR A 90 -41.77 5.28 15.43
N LEU A 91 -40.93 4.26 15.20
CA LEU A 91 -40.73 3.64 13.90
C LEU A 91 -41.21 2.18 13.95
N ASP A 92 -42.19 1.82 13.13
CA ASP A 92 -42.79 0.50 13.02
C ASP A 92 -43.09 0.14 11.57
N GLY A 93 -42.22 -0.68 10.95
CA GLY A 93 -42.36 -1.09 9.55
C GLY A 93 -43.53 -2.01 9.28
N SER A 94 -44.24 -2.51 10.30
CA SER A 94 -45.44 -3.35 10.15
C SER A 94 -46.73 -2.54 9.98
N LEU A 95 -46.68 -1.24 10.20
CA LEU A 95 -47.84 -0.35 10.03
C LEU A 95 -48.09 -0.02 8.55
N SER A 96 -49.39 0.06 8.21
CA SER A 96 -49.79 0.64 6.92
C SER A 96 -49.45 2.14 6.82
N ASP A 97 -49.31 2.62 5.59
CA ASP A 97 -49.07 4.03 5.34
C ASP A 97 -50.23 4.91 5.92
N GLU A 98 -51.49 4.39 5.86
CA GLU A 98 -52.62 5.07 6.40
C GLU A 98 -52.55 5.27 7.92
N ILE A 99 -52.06 4.26 8.66
CA ILE A 99 -51.89 4.34 10.11
C ILE A 99 -50.70 5.23 10.47
N ALA A 100 -49.59 5.10 9.79
CA ALA A 100 -48.38 5.89 10.04
C ALA A 100 -48.63 7.39 9.77
N ASP A 101 -49.28 7.73 8.66
CA ASP A 101 -49.62 9.14 8.27
C ASP A 101 -50.72 9.77 9.16
N LYS A 102 -51.48 8.96 9.87
CA LYS A 102 -52.53 9.43 10.75
C LYS A 102 -52.04 10.10 12.02
N TYR A 103 -50.91 9.63 12.54
CA TYR A 103 -50.37 10.07 13.82
C TYR A 103 -49.11 10.86 13.68
N PRO A 104 -48.94 12.03 14.33
CA PRO A 104 -47.64 12.70 14.37
C PRO A 104 -46.60 11.85 15.11
N TYR A 105 -45.37 11.94 14.72
CA TYR A 105 -44.25 11.22 15.34
C TYR A 105 -44.25 9.69 15.18
N VAL A 106 -45.09 9.15 14.28
CA VAL A 106 -45.17 7.74 13.92
C VAL A 106 -44.71 7.54 12.48
N TYR A 107 -43.83 6.60 12.25
CA TYR A 107 -43.23 6.30 10.94
C TYR A 107 -43.23 4.80 10.67
N ASN A 108 -43.38 4.42 9.42
CA ASN A 108 -43.22 3.03 8.97
C ASN A 108 -42.06 2.84 7.97
N ASP A 109 -41.31 3.91 7.76
CA ASP A 109 -40.16 3.96 6.86
C ASP A 109 -38.98 4.61 7.55
N ILE A 110 -37.83 3.91 7.58
CA ILE A 110 -36.60 4.35 8.25
C ILE A 110 -36.04 5.64 7.62
N THR A 111 -36.17 5.80 6.31
CA THR A 111 -35.66 6.99 5.62
C THR A 111 -36.45 8.26 5.97
N LYS A 112 -37.72 8.09 6.28
CA LYS A 112 -38.57 9.17 6.82
C LYS A 112 -38.26 9.41 8.30
N ALA A 113 -38.20 8.36 9.11
CA ALA A 113 -38.00 8.49 10.56
C ALA A 113 -36.64 9.12 10.90
N LEU A 114 -35.57 8.69 10.21
CA LEU A 114 -34.20 9.21 10.42
C LEU A 114 -33.83 10.35 9.47
N GLY A 115 -34.76 10.85 8.70
CA GLY A 115 -34.56 12.00 7.80
C GLY A 115 -34.58 13.35 8.54
N SER A 116 -33.98 14.37 7.93
CA SER A 116 -33.81 15.72 8.50
C SER A 116 -35.14 16.45 8.83
N GLU A 117 -36.24 16.03 8.23
CA GLU A 117 -37.55 16.59 8.55
C GLU A 117 -38.11 16.07 9.87
N SER A 118 -37.81 14.83 10.21
CA SER A 118 -38.32 14.15 11.39
C SER A 118 -37.42 14.28 12.60
N LEU A 119 -36.10 14.16 12.41
CA LEU A 119 -35.13 14.29 13.49
C LEU A 119 -34.95 15.73 13.94
N LYS A 120 -34.90 15.92 15.26
CA LYS A 120 -34.57 17.19 15.91
C LYS A 120 -33.16 17.10 16.52
N GLN A 121 -32.59 18.26 16.80
CA GLN A 121 -31.36 18.32 17.58
C GLN A 121 -31.70 18.00 19.04
N GLY A 122 -31.16 16.89 19.54
CA GLY A 122 -31.27 16.56 20.96
C GLY A 122 -30.31 17.38 21.80
N THR A 123 -30.52 17.35 23.11
CA THR A 123 -29.53 17.84 24.10
C THR A 123 -29.11 16.69 25.00
N GLU A 124 -28.08 16.90 25.82
CA GLU A 124 -27.64 15.85 26.75
C GLU A 124 -28.75 15.45 27.74
N GLU A 125 -29.55 16.42 28.22
CA GLU A 125 -30.65 16.17 29.17
C GLU A 125 -31.90 15.64 28.47
N SER A 126 -32.08 15.90 27.19
CA SER A 126 -33.23 15.45 26.39
C SER A 126 -32.79 15.05 24.98
N PRO A 127 -32.20 13.87 24.84
CA PRO A 127 -31.78 13.40 23.53
C PRO A 127 -32.97 13.15 22.61
N MET A 128 -32.74 13.34 21.30
CA MET A 128 -33.68 12.85 20.29
C MET A 128 -33.73 11.33 20.35
N THR A 129 -34.93 10.76 20.60
CA THR A 129 -35.09 9.32 20.76
C THR A 129 -35.99 8.73 19.67
N VAL A 130 -35.49 7.67 19.02
CA VAL A 130 -36.23 6.87 18.05
C VAL A 130 -36.48 5.49 18.64
N TYR A 131 -37.73 5.21 18.97
CA TYR A 131 -38.19 3.90 19.43
C TYR A 131 -38.55 3.04 18.24
N VAL A 132 -37.94 1.86 18.11
CA VAL A 132 -38.03 1.02 16.92
C VAL A 132 -38.69 -0.30 17.22
N ALA A 133 -39.80 -0.59 16.58
CA ALA A 133 -40.50 -1.87 16.69
C ALA A 133 -39.74 -3.00 15.99
N PRO A 134 -39.94 -4.27 16.37
CA PRO A 134 -39.44 -5.44 15.67
C PRO A 134 -39.85 -5.47 14.19
N TYR A 135 -38.88 -5.32 13.30
CA TYR A 135 -39.06 -5.40 11.83
C TYR A 135 -37.71 -5.37 11.12
N VAL A 136 -37.72 -5.53 9.78
CA VAL A 136 -36.57 -5.28 8.90
C VAL A 136 -36.71 -3.96 8.17
N TYR A 137 -35.83 -3.03 8.44
CA TYR A 137 -35.88 -1.67 7.90
C TYR A 137 -34.77 -1.49 6.85
N TRP A 138 -35.13 -1.51 5.59
CA TRP A 138 -34.21 -1.27 4.50
C TRP A 138 -33.99 0.23 4.30
N ILE A 139 -32.70 0.64 4.33
CA ILE A 139 -32.32 2.04 4.11
C ILE A 139 -32.35 2.45 2.64
N ASP A 140 -32.44 1.47 1.75
CA ASP A 140 -32.47 1.61 0.29
C ASP A 140 -33.20 0.41 -0.31
N ASP A 141 -33.63 0.51 -1.56
CA ASP A 141 -34.25 -0.61 -2.27
C ASP A 141 -33.26 -1.78 -2.40
N PRO A 142 -33.49 -2.94 -1.77
CA PRO A 142 -32.58 -4.07 -1.83
C PRO A 142 -32.40 -4.61 -3.25
N ALA A 143 -33.30 -4.28 -4.19
CA ALA A 143 -33.22 -4.67 -5.59
C ALA A 143 -32.59 -3.60 -6.50
N ALA A 144 -32.19 -2.44 -5.96
CA ALA A 144 -31.60 -1.37 -6.74
C ALA A 144 -30.30 -1.81 -7.43
N THR A 145 -30.11 -1.47 -8.69
CA THR A 145 -28.96 -1.83 -9.53
C THR A 145 -28.08 -0.67 -9.92
N ASP A 146 -28.48 0.55 -9.56
CA ASP A 146 -27.72 1.76 -9.82
C ASP A 146 -26.41 1.81 -9.02
N THR A 147 -25.46 2.61 -9.50
CA THR A 147 -24.21 2.87 -8.79
C THR A 147 -24.34 4.14 -7.96
N MET A 148 -24.18 4.01 -6.65
CA MET A 148 -24.22 5.18 -5.76
C MET A 148 -23.04 6.10 -6.00
N GLN A 149 -23.32 7.39 -6.06
CA GLN A 149 -22.33 8.45 -6.22
C GLN A 149 -21.87 8.95 -4.85
N PRO A 150 -20.61 9.43 -4.75
CA PRO A 150 -20.12 10.04 -3.53
C PRO A 150 -20.99 11.22 -3.11
N ASP A 151 -21.22 11.36 -1.80
CA ASP A 151 -21.78 12.58 -1.23
C ASP A 151 -20.85 13.76 -1.50
N LYS A 152 -21.44 14.91 -1.81
CA LYS A 152 -20.65 16.10 -2.16
C LYS A 152 -19.82 16.67 -1.01
N THR A 153 -20.24 16.41 0.23
CA THR A 153 -19.59 16.91 1.44
C THR A 153 -18.46 16.00 1.86
N TYR A 154 -18.68 14.70 1.79
CA TYR A 154 -17.78 13.69 2.36
C TYR A 154 -16.90 12.98 1.31
N GLY A 155 -17.30 13.02 0.04
CA GLY A 155 -16.53 12.40 -1.05
C GLY A 155 -16.61 10.88 -1.12
N VAL A 156 -17.48 10.27 -0.31
CA VAL A 156 -17.78 8.82 -0.28
C VAL A 156 -19.29 8.60 -0.31
N PRO A 157 -19.79 7.49 -0.85
CA PRO A 157 -21.23 7.21 -0.89
C PRO A 157 -21.72 6.70 0.47
N TYR A 158 -22.72 7.39 1.02
CA TYR A 158 -23.47 6.96 2.21
C TYR A 158 -24.88 6.56 1.82
N GLY A 159 -25.41 5.51 2.47
CA GLY A 159 -26.82 5.15 2.36
C GLY A 159 -27.72 6.21 3.00
N MET A 160 -27.37 6.62 4.21
CA MET A 160 -28.08 7.70 4.94
C MET A 160 -27.07 8.56 5.71
N ILE A 161 -27.34 9.88 5.72
CA ILE A 161 -26.64 10.85 6.57
C ILE A 161 -27.64 11.35 7.61
N ILE A 162 -27.28 11.23 8.88
CA ILE A 162 -28.15 11.47 10.02
C ILE A 162 -27.53 12.58 10.87
N ASP A 163 -28.27 13.66 11.05
CA ASP A 163 -27.83 14.86 11.76
C ASP A 163 -28.66 15.07 13.02
N SER A 164 -28.08 14.74 14.18
CA SER A 164 -28.67 15.07 15.49
C SER A 164 -27.56 15.07 16.54
N ASP A 165 -27.38 16.17 17.28
CA ASP A 165 -26.26 16.32 18.20
C ASP A 165 -26.29 15.32 19.36
N TYR A 166 -27.48 14.93 19.85
CA TYR A 166 -27.67 13.87 20.84
C TYR A 166 -28.79 12.96 20.35
N LEU A 167 -28.46 11.74 19.98
CA LEU A 167 -29.39 10.77 19.40
C LEU A 167 -29.39 9.45 20.16
N THR A 168 -30.60 8.98 20.47
CA THR A 168 -30.82 7.61 20.96
C THR A 168 -31.69 6.85 19.96
N ILE A 169 -31.24 5.65 19.57
CA ILE A 169 -32.02 4.70 18.75
C ILE A 169 -32.20 3.45 19.59
N GLU A 170 -33.42 3.11 19.95
CA GLU A 170 -33.75 2.00 20.88
C GLU A 170 -34.71 1.02 20.23
N GLY A 171 -34.26 -0.21 20.03
CA GLY A 171 -35.11 -1.33 19.63
C GLY A 171 -36.02 -1.79 20.79
N LEU A 172 -37.30 -1.88 20.53
CA LEU A 172 -38.29 -2.34 21.50
C LEU A 172 -38.35 -3.90 21.54
N THR A 173 -37.23 -4.50 21.89
CA THR A 173 -37.01 -5.93 21.94
C THR A 173 -35.89 -6.25 22.95
N LYS A 174 -35.82 -7.51 23.39
CA LYS A 174 -34.65 -8.01 24.14
C LYS A 174 -33.66 -8.72 23.27
N ASP A 175 -34.08 -9.19 22.08
CA ASP A 175 -33.25 -9.86 21.13
C ASP A 175 -32.96 -8.88 19.94
N PRO A 176 -31.74 -8.38 19.82
CA PRO A 176 -31.41 -7.39 18.77
C PRO A 176 -31.64 -7.90 17.35
N TYR A 177 -31.72 -9.21 17.10
CA TYR A 177 -32.08 -9.76 15.81
C TYR A 177 -33.52 -9.47 15.37
N ASN A 178 -34.40 -9.05 16.31
CA ASN A 178 -35.76 -8.69 16.00
C ASN A 178 -35.93 -7.29 15.41
N VAL A 179 -34.93 -6.41 15.54
CA VAL A 179 -34.95 -5.05 14.98
C VAL A 179 -33.72 -4.91 14.07
N VAL A 180 -33.93 -4.88 12.77
CA VAL A 180 -32.82 -4.94 11.80
C VAL A 180 -32.82 -3.70 10.92
N PHE A 181 -31.77 -2.89 10.99
CA PHE A 181 -31.45 -1.87 10.02
C PHE A 181 -30.59 -2.50 8.93
N ALA A 182 -31.16 -2.63 7.73
CA ALA A 182 -30.62 -3.44 6.65
C ALA A 182 -30.17 -2.59 5.45
N GLY A 183 -29.02 -2.94 4.92
CA GLY A 183 -28.53 -2.53 3.61
C GLY A 183 -27.95 -3.74 2.88
N ASN A 184 -27.80 -3.67 1.54
CA ASN A 184 -27.15 -4.75 0.77
C ASN A 184 -26.28 -4.23 -0.36
N ARG A 185 -25.82 -2.99 -0.27
CA ARG A 185 -24.85 -2.47 -1.21
C ARG A 185 -23.44 -2.65 -0.69
N GLY A 186 -22.52 -2.92 -1.57
CA GLY A 186 -21.10 -3.01 -1.29
C GLY A 186 -20.27 -2.27 -2.33
N GLN A 187 -18.98 -2.47 -2.31
CA GLN A 187 -17.99 -1.83 -3.19
C GLN A 187 -18.37 -1.83 -4.67
N SER A 188 -18.96 -2.91 -5.18
CA SER A 188 -19.38 -3.00 -6.58
C SER A 188 -20.56 -2.10 -6.95
N HIS A 189 -21.24 -1.53 -5.97
CA HIS A 189 -22.39 -0.64 -6.13
C HIS A 189 -22.07 0.82 -5.81
N ALA A 190 -20.78 1.14 -5.66
CA ALA A 190 -20.28 2.45 -5.33
C ALA A 190 -19.22 2.92 -6.34
N SER A 191 -19.27 4.15 -6.77
CA SER A 191 -18.40 4.70 -7.83
C SER A 191 -16.95 4.87 -7.43
N ASN A 192 -16.63 4.91 -6.12
CA ASN A 192 -15.27 5.08 -5.59
C ASN A 192 -14.75 3.88 -4.79
N GLY A 193 -15.41 2.74 -4.88
CA GLY A 193 -14.94 1.50 -4.26
C GLY A 193 -15.32 1.27 -2.80
N ASN A 194 -15.93 2.22 -2.11
CA ASN A 194 -16.45 2.05 -0.74
C ASN A 194 -17.93 2.43 -0.68
N TYR A 195 -18.66 1.77 0.22
CA TYR A 195 -20.02 2.10 0.57
C TYR A 195 -20.21 1.94 2.07
N THR A 196 -20.77 2.95 2.72
CA THR A 196 -21.11 2.97 4.14
C THR A 196 -22.62 3.20 4.30
N MET A 197 -23.29 2.37 5.11
CA MET A 197 -24.74 2.47 5.27
C MET A 197 -25.12 3.80 5.93
N PHE A 198 -24.47 4.15 7.05
CA PHE A 198 -24.82 5.32 7.83
C PHE A 198 -23.65 6.28 8.06
N ARG A 199 -23.94 7.56 8.02
CA ARG A 199 -23.08 8.61 8.57
C ARG A 199 -23.85 9.33 9.68
N PHE A 200 -23.39 9.19 10.93
CA PHE A 200 -23.96 9.89 12.09
C PHE A 200 -23.17 11.16 12.38
N ASN A 201 -23.80 12.31 12.23
CA ASN A 201 -23.25 13.61 12.62
C ASN A 201 -23.82 13.95 14.01
N CYS A 202 -23.35 13.25 15.03
CA CYS A 202 -23.79 13.39 16.43
C CYS A 202 -22.65 14.02 17.24
N LYS A 203 -22.64 15.33 17.38
CA LYS A 203 -21.51 16.04 18.02
C LYS A 203 -21.37 15.69 19.50
N GLY A 204 -22.47 15.49 20.21
CA GLY A 204 -22.51 15.18 21.63
C GLY A 204 -22.48 13.68 21.90
N ALA A 205 -23.54 12.97 21.57
CA ALA A 205 -23.64 11.55 21.83
C ALA A 205 -24.55 10.80 20.86
N LEU A 206 -24.17 9.56 20.56
CA LEU A 206 -24.99 8.57 19.91
C LEU A 206 -25.15 7.37 20.85
N THR A 207 -26.40 7.01 21.17
CA THR A 207 -26.74 5.79 21.90
C THR A 207 -27.56 4.88 21.00
N VAL A 208 -27.13 3.63 20.86
CA VAL A 208 -27.82 2.61 20.06
C VAL A 208 -28.06 1.38 20.92
N LYS A 209 -29.32 0.93 21.04
CA LYS A 209 -29.69 -0.19 21.89
C LYS A 209 -30.59 -1.20 21.20
N ASN A 210 -30.36 -2.47 21.46
CA ASN A 210 -31.23 -3.59 21.08
C ASN A 210 -31.54 -3.65 19.58
N ILE A 211 -30.57 -3.36 18.71
CA ILE A 211 -30.76 -3.39 17.27
C ILE A 211 -29.64 -4.15 16.58
N THR A 212 -29.93 -4.67 15.40
CA THR A 212 -28.96 -5.15 14.43
C THR A 212 -28.74 -4.11 13.36
N ILE A 213 -27.49 -3.70 13.14
CA ILE A 213 -27.09 -2.96 11.93
C ILE A 213 -26.36 -3.96 11.03
N GLY A 214 -26.96 -4.26 9.87
CA GLY A 214 -26.45 -5.31 9.00
C GLY A 214 -26.35 -4.90 7.53
N ASN A 215 -25.19 -5.17 6.91
CA ASN A 215 -25.03 -5.09 5.47
C ASN A 215 -25.04 -6.49 4.87
N TYR A 216 -26.11 -6.82 4.18
CA TYR A 216 -26.40 -8.13 3.62
C TYR A 216 -25.94 -8.28 2.16
N CYS A 217 -24.93 -7.52 1.77
CA CYS A 217 -24.34 -7.66 0.43
C CYS A 217 -23.73 -9.05 0.22
N SER A 218 -23.00 -9.56 1.20
CA SER A 218 -22.33 -10.88 1.15
C SER A 218 -22.72 -11.82 2.29
N VAL A 219 -23.78 -11.52 3.01
CA VAL A 219 -24.35 -12.31 4.11
C VAL A 219 -25.87 -12.45 3.89
N ASP A 220 -26.42 -13.61 4.12
CA ASP A 220 -27.87 -13.82 4.07
C ASP A 220 -28.54 -13.14 5.27
N LEU A 221 -29.63 -12.42 5.03
CA LEU A 221 -30.52 -11.98 6.09
C LEU A 221 -31.49 -13.11 6.46
N LYS A 222 -31.41 -13.56 7.70
CA LYS A 222 -32.36 -14.53 8.25
C LYS A 222 -33.12 -13.88 9.42
N TYR A 223 -34.34 -13.41 9.14
CA TYR A 223 -35.13 -12.70 10.14
C TYR A 223 -35.94 -13.69 11.00
N PRO A 224 -35.79 -13.65 12.35
CA PRO A 224 -36.32 -14.73 13.22
C PRO A 224 -37.83 -14.71 13.38
N LEU A 225 -38.49 -13.55 13.29
CA LEU A 225 -39.91 -13.43 13.58
C LEU A 225 -40.82 -13.65 12.36
N LEU A 226 -40.33 -13.44 11.15
CA LEU A 226 -41.11 -13.53 9.94
C LEU A 226 -40.24 -13.95 8.76
N SER A 227 -40.32 -15.21 8.37
CA SER A 227 -39.46 -15.81 7.32
C SER A 227 -39.62 -15.15 5.95
N GLU A 228 -40.75 -14.51 5.70
CA GLU A 228 -41.04 -13.76 4.47
C GLU A 228 -40.15 -12.53 4.32
N LEU A 229 -39.51 -12.04 5.39
CA LEU A 229 -38.52 -10.96 5.37
C LEU A 229 -37.07 -11.48 5.19
N ASN A 230 -36.87 -12.80 5.04
CA ASN A 230 -35.56 -13.34 4.70
C ASN A 230 -35.12 -12.88 3.31
N VAL A 231 -33.85 -12.51 3.20
CA VAL A 231 -33.26 -12.11 1.92
C VAL A 231 -31.92 -12.80 1.77
N ASP A 232 -31.72 -13.47 0.63
CA ASP A 232 -30.44 -14.06 0.29
C ASP A 232 -29.43 -12.96 -0.01
N LYS A 233 -28.16 -13.20 0.27
CA LYS A 233 -27.06 -12.27 0.00
C LYS A 233 -27.02 -11.88 -1.47
N ARG A 234 -26.72 -10.63 -1.73
CA ARG A 234 -26.65 -10.07 -3.07
C ARG A 234 -25.53 -10.63 -3.93
N THR A 235 -24.41 -10.99 -3.31
CA THR A 235 -23.25 -11.59 -3.99
C THR A 235 -22.59 -12.67 -3.12
N SER A 236 -22.05 -13.69 -3.77
CA SER A 236 -21.22 -14.69 -3.10
C SER A 236 -19.79 -14.21 -2.89
N THR A 237 -19.37 -13.14 -3.55
CA THR A 237 -18.05 -12.54 -3.38
C THR A 237 -18.04 -11.64 -2.15
N ILE A 238 -17.09 -11.85 -1.26
CA ILE A 238 -16.89 -10.95 -0.11
C ILE A 238 -16.41 -9.60 -0.64
N THR A 239 -17.17 -8.55 -0.38
CA THR A 239 -16.88 -7.18 -0.81
C THR A 239 -16.92 -6.22 0.37
N GLN A 240 -16.25 -5.07 0.24
CA GLN A 240 -16.33 -4.01 1.24
C GLN A 240 -17.76 -3.50 1.34
N ALA A 241 -18.31 -3.55 2.55
CA ALA A 241 -19.70 -3.22 2.83
C ALA A 241 -19.79 -2.69 4.28
N GLN A 242 -19.44 -1.40 4.45
CA GLN A 242 -19.31 -0.75 5.74
C GLN A 242 -20.67 -0.45 6.36
N LEU A 243 -20.78 -0.49 7.70
CA LEU A 243 -22.03 -0.23 8.41
C LEU A 243 -22.20 1.25 8.73
N ALA A 244 -21.29 1.83 9.53
CA ALA A 244 -21.48 3.19 9.98
C ALA A 244 -20.19 3.89 10.37
N ASP A 245 -20.16 5.20 10.19
CA ASP A 245 -19.21 6.06 10.85
C ASP A 245 -19.91 7.21 11.58
N MET A 246 -19.22 7.83 12.51
CA MET A 246 -19.72 8.92 13.35
C MET A 246 -18.70 10.07 13.39
N SER A 247 -19.22 11.29 13.47
CA SER A 247 -18.43 12.42 13.92
C SER A 247 -19.02 12.93 15.24
N GLY A 248 -18.21 12.91 16.28
CA GLY A 248 -18.64 13.38 17.61
C GLY A 248 -17.82 12.73 18.72
N ASP A 249 -18.32 12.82 19.94
CA ASP A 249 -17.56 12.40 21.11
C ASP A 249 -17.99 11.02 21.62
N LYS A 250 -19.21 10.89 22.12
CA LYS A 250 -19.66 9.73 22.89
C LYS A 250 -20.50 8.79 22.02
N MET A 251 -20.00 7.58 21.76
CA MET A 251 -20.76 6.51 21.12
C MET A 251 -20.96 5.37 22.12
N PHE A 252 -22.21 4.99 22.36
CA PHE A 252 -22.59 3.88 23.19
C PHE A 252 -23.52 2.92 22.45
N ALA A 253 -23.07 1.70 22.25
CA ALA A 253 -23.89 0.61 21.72
C ALA A 253 -24.09 -0.44 22.82
N ASP A 254 -25.35 -0.79 23.08
CA ASP A 254 -25.73 -1.75 24.11
C ASP A 254 -26.66 -2.81 23.53
N ASN A 255 -26.29 -4.09 23.69
CA ASN A 255 -27.02 -5.23 23.15
C ASN A 255 -27.36 -5.09 21.66
N CYS A 256 -26.33 -4.84 20.83
CA CYS A 256 -26.46 -4.66 19.38
C CYS A 256 -25.71 -5.70 18.59
N ASN A 257 -26.15 -5.97 17.36
CA ASN A 257 -25.41 -6.81 16.43
C ASN A 257 -24.88 -5.95 15.26
N PHE A 258 -23.64 -6.19 14.88
CA PHE A 258 -22.98 -5.57 13.75
C PHE A 258 -22.56 -6.65 12.74
N ILE A 259 -23.25 -6.69 11.60
CA ILE A 259 -23.14 -7.78 10.64
C ILE A 259 -22.70 -7.28 9.28
N SER A 260 -21.51 -7.70 8.86
CA SER A 260 -20.97 -7.58 7.51
C SER A 260 -19.80 -8.56 7.40
N ARG A 261 -19.19 -8.68 6.22
CA ARG A 261 -18.06 -9.59 6.07
C ARG A 261 -16.73 -8.86 5.90
N LEU A 262 -16.66 -7.79 5.14
CA LEU A 262 -15.40 -7.06 4.90
C LEU A 262 -15.59 -5.58 5.18
N ASN A 263 -14.64 -4.99 5.91
CA ASN A 263 -14.68 -3.60 6.36
C ASN A 263 -16.00 -3.30 7.09
N LEU A 264 -16.25 -4.02 8.17
CA LEU A 264 -17.48 -3.89 8.96
C LEU A 264 -17.74 -2.44 9.39
N ASP A 265 -16.72 -1.77 9.91
CA ASP A 265 -16.78 -0.40 10.44
C ASP A 265 -18.03 -0.14 11.31
N PRO A 266 -18.09 -0.71 12.52
CA PRO A 266 -19.27 -0.66 13.35
C PRO A 266 -19.33 0.67 14.12
N ILE A 267 -19.83 1.73 13.50
CA ILE A 267 -19.91 3.10 14.04
C ILE A 267 -18.53 3.65 14.45
N GLY A 268 -17.60 3.65 13.50
CA GLY A 268 -16.25 4.19 13.74
C GLY A 268 -16.22 5.71 13.83
N GLY A 269 -15.13 6.27 14.38
CA GLY A 269 -14.80 7.70 14.32
C GLY A 269 -15.20 8.58 15.48
N ALA A 270 -15.96 8.09 16.47
CA ALA A 270 -16.23 8.81 17.72
C ALA A 270 -14.93 8.96 18.55
N SER A 271 -14.84 10.04 19.34
CA SER A 271 -13.69 10.24 20.23
C SER A 271 -13.66 9.22 21.36
N ARG A 272 -14.81 8.87 21.90
CA ARG A 272 -14.99 7.84 22.94
C ARG A 272 -16.06 6.85 22.50
N SER A 273 -15.73 5.57 22.45
CA SER A 273 -16.64 4.51 21.99
C SER A 273 -16.71 3.36 23.00
N LEU A 274 -17.93 2.95 23.34
CA LEU A 274 -18.23 1.79 24.17
C LEU A 274 -19.23 0.88 23.47
N TYR A 275 -18.86 -0.38 23.36
CA TYR A 275 -19.78 -1.48 22.99
C TYR A 275 -19.98 -2.39 24.19
N ASN A 276 -21.21 -2.60 24.60
CA ASN A 276 -21.57 -3.44 25.72
C ASN A 276 -22.50 -4.57 25.27
N ASN A 277 -22.13 -5.82 25.54
CA ASN A 277 -22.89 -7.01 25.17
C ASN A 277 -23.29 -7.07 23.70
N CYS A 278 -22.38 -6.61 22.79
CA CYS A 278 -22.63 -6.57 21.35
C CYS A 278 -22.04 -7.79 20.64
N HIS A 279 -22.64 -8.16 19.51
CA HIS A 279 -22.16 -9.21 18.62
C HIS A 279 -21.59 -8.63 17.33
N PHE A 280 -20.47 -9.21 16.84
CA PHE A 280 -19.78 -8.75 15.63
C PHE A 280 -19.47 -9.92 14.70
N GLU A 281 -19.81 -9.78 13.42
CA GLU A 281 -19.37 -10.69 12.37
C GLU A 281 -18.43 -9.98 11.41
N SER A 282 -17.21 -10.49 11.25
CA SER A 282 -16.22 -9.82 10.38
C SER A 282 -15.23 -10.78 9.69
N THR A 283 -14.60 -10.29 8.63
CA THR A 283 -13.44 -10.94 8.00
C THR A 283 -12.15 -10.18 8.31
N ASP A 284 -11.51 -9.58 7.32
CA ASP A 284 -10.26 -8.84 7.46
C ASP A 284 -10.52 -7.33 7.59
N ASP A 285 -9.66 -6.64 8.33
CA ASP A 285 -9.60 -5.17 8.45
C ASP A 285 -10.98 -4.51 8.76
N ALA A 286 -11.82 -5.20 9.50
CA ALA A 286 -13.25 -4.90 9.53
C ALA A 286 -13.69 -4.08 10.74
N ILE A 287 -12.97 -4.15 11.85
CA ILE A 287 -13.34 -3.48 13.10
C ILE A 287 -12.31 -2.40 13.41
N ASN A 288 -12.77 -1.16 13.47
CA ASN A 288 -11.89 -0.03 13.80
C ASN A 288 -11.46 -0.06 15.26
N GLY A 289 -10.14 0.07 15.45
CA GLY A 289 -9.51 -0.16 16.72
C GLY A 289 -9.32 1.07 17.60
N ASN A 290 -10.40 1.68 18.10
CA ASN A 290 -10.30 2.75 19.08
C ASN A 290 -11.53 2.76 19.99
N ALA A 291 -11.84 1.60 20.58
CA ALA A 291 -13.05 1.42 21.37
C ALA A 291 -12.79 0.53 22.57
N VAL A 292 -13.71 0.62 23.53
CA VAL A 292 -13.82 -0.29 24.67
C VAL A 292 -14.98 -1.26 24.40
N PHE A 293 -14.69 -2.55 24.45
CA PHE A 293 -15.64 -3.63 24.24
C PHE A 293 -15.83 -4.38 25.57
N VAL A 294 -17.05 -4.48 26.04
CA VAL A 294 -17.38 -5.14 27.32
C VAL A 294 -18.37 -6.27 27.09
N GLY A 295 -18.00 -7.50 27.45
CA GLY A 295 -18.88 -8.66 27.34
C GLY A 295 -19.33 -8.98 25.91
N CYS A 296 -18.61 -8.50 24.92
CA CYS A 296 -18.95 -8.66 23.50
C CYS A 296 -18.53 -10.04 22.98
N ASP A 297 -19.20 -10.51 21.94
CA ASP A 297 -18.79 -11.70 21.22
C ASP A 297 -18.54 -11.41 19.73
N PHE A 298 -17.54 -12.10 19.20
CA PHE A 298 -17.02 -11.86 17.85
C PHE A 298 -16.93 -13.17 17.07
N ASP A 299 -17.53 -13.20 15.88
CA ASP A 299 -17.32 -14.26 14.90
C ASP A 299 -16.32 -13.81 13.83
N PHE A 300 -15.09 -14.34 13.90
CA PHE A 300 -14.00 -14.01 13.00
C PHE A 300 -13.95 -14.98 11.81
N TYR A 301 -14.47 -14.56 10.67
CA TYR A 301 -14.42 -15.31 9.41
C TYR A 301 -13.10 -15.15 8.65
N GLY A 302 -12.31 -14.15 8.99
CA GLY A 302 -10.94 -13.91 8.55
C GLY A 302 -9.96 -13.98 9.70
N ASN A 303 -8.68 -14.08 9.40
CA ASN A 303 -7.64 -14.23 10.42
C ASN A 303 -7.05 -12.90 10.92
N ARG A 304 -7.55 -11.74 10.48
CA ARG A 304 -7.10 -10.39 10.83
C ARG A 304 -8.25 -9.41 10.93
N PRO A 305 -9.18 -9.61 11.87
CA PRO A 305 -10.48 -8.93 11.87
C PRO A 305 -10.42 -7.44 12.23
N LEU A 306 -9.38 -6.99 12.94
CA LEU A 306 -9.25 -5.60 13.35
C LEU A 306 -8.39 -4.81 12.37
N TYR A 307 -8.76 -3.57 12.14
CA TYR A 307 -7.89 -2.57 11.53
C TYR A 307 -6.79 -2.17 12.52
N SER A 308 -5.79 -1.39 12.09
CA SER A 308 -4.76 -0.94 13.02
C SER A 308 -5.37 -0.10 14.14
N SER A 309 -4.95 -0.36 15.38
CA SER A 309 -5.39 0.42 16.53
C SER A 309 -4.65 1.77 16.60
N TYR A 310 -5.35 2.79 17.09
CA TYR A 310 -4.79 4.12 17.35
C TYR A 310 -4.08 4.17 18.71
N ASN A 311 -3.68 5.36 19.15
CA ASN A 311 -2.88 5.55 20.37
C ASN A 311 -3.52 4.96 21.64
N THR A 312 -4.86 5.04 21.80
CA THR A 312 -5.57 4.42 22.93
C THR A 312 -5.72 2.92 22.74
N GLY A 313 -5.70 2.45 21.50
CA GLY A 313 -5.87 1.05 21.13
C GLY A 313 -7.31 0.53 21.30
N SER A 314 -7.47 -0.76 21.02
CA SER A 314 -8.71 -1.49 21.30
C SER A 314 -8.59 -2.19 22.63
N THR A 315 -9.63 -2.04 23.46
CA THR A 315 -9.69 -2.66 24.81
C THR A 315 -10.85 -3.64 24.88
N PHE A 316 -10.55 -4.91 25.14
CA PHE A 316 -11.52 -6.00 25.24
C PHE A 316 -11.61 -6.49 26.69
N LEU A 317 -12.79 -6.43 27.28
CA LEU A 317 -13.06 -6.75 28.67
C LEU A 317 -14.16 -7.82 28.74
N GLY A 318 -13.82 -9.05 29.16
CA GLY A 318 -14.77 -10.15 29.26
C GLY A 318 -15.34 -10.64 27.92
N CYS A 319 -14.60 -10.45 26.83
CA CYS A 319 -15.07 -10.76 25.47
C CYS A 319 -14.82 -12.22 25.06
N THR A 320 -15.63 -12.71 24.13
CA THR A 320 -15.46 -14.01 23.50
C THR A 320 -15.13 -13.83 22.00
N PHE A 321 -14.12 -14.55 21.51
CA PHE A 321 -13.72 -14.55 20.11
C PHE A 321 -13.88 -15.96 19.52
N ASN A 322 -14.75 -16.12 18.53
CA ASN A 322 -14.97 -17.37 17.82
C ASN A 322 -14.22 -17.31 16.49
N SER A 323 -13.15 -18.08 16.36
CA SER A 323 -12.43 -18.20 15.09
C SER A 323 -13.15 -19.20 14.18
N VAL A 324 -13.77 -18.66 13.13
CA VAL A 324 -14.48 -19.42 12.08
C VAL A 324 -13.81 -19.27 10.72
N VAL A 325 -12.51 -19.01 10.71
CA VAL A 325 -11.68 -18.75 9.53
C VAL A 325 -11.85 -19.80 8.45
N LEU A 326 -12.19 -19.36 7.24
CA LEU A 326 -12.56 -20.25 6.13
C LEU A 326 -11.38 -20.98 5.48
N ASN A 327 -10.16 -20.47 5.61
CA ASN A 327 -8.95 -21.01 4.98
C ASN A 327 -7.84 -21.27 6.00
N VAL A 328 -8.18 -21.89 7.10
CA VAL A 328 -7.29 -22.14 8.24
C VAL A 328 -6.09 -23.03 7.90
N GLU A 329 -6.21 -23.94 6.92
CA GLU A 329 -5.13 -24.83 6.51
C GLU A 329 -3.94 -24.08 5.89
N ALA A 330 -4.20 -22.98 5.20
CA ALA A 330 -3.16 -22.17 4.58
C ALA A 330 -2.39 -21.32 5.62
N GLU A 331 -3.09 -20.85 6.65
CA GLU A 331 -2.51 -20.04 7.73
C GLU A 331 -3.24 -20.33 9.05
N PRO A 332 -2.77 -21.32 9.84
CA PRO A 332 -3.46 -21.76 11.06
C PRO A 332 -3.22 -20.81 12.24
N MET A 333 -3.52 -19.54 12.04
CA MET A 333 -3.31 -18.46 12.99
C MET A 333 -4.49 -17.52 13.03
N GLN A 334 -4.84 -17.04 14.20
CA GLN A 334 -5.66 -15.86 14.40
C GLN A 334 -4.80 -14.72 14.90
N TYR A 335 -4.90 -13.61 14.24
CA TYR A 335 -4.33 -12.34 14.68
C TYR A 335 -5.47 -11.42 15.14
N PHE A 336 -5.19 -10.45 15.99
CA PHE A 336 -6.13 -9.36 16.21
C PHE A 336 -6.07 -8.41 15.01
N THR A 337 -4.88 -8.00 14.60
CA THR A 337 -4.71 -7.05 13.50
C THR A 337 -3.74 -7.59 12.44
N LYS A 338 -3.74 -6.95 11.29
CA LYS A 338 -2.73 -7.15 10.26
C LYS A 338 -1.42 -6.44 10.61
N GLU A 339 -1.49 -5.20 11.06
CA GLU A 339 -0.38 -4.34 11.41
C GLU A 339 -0.50 -3.87 12.86
N GLY A 340 0.62 -3.51 13.48
CA GLY A 340 0.71 -3.22 14.90
C GLY A 340 -0.13 -2.04 15.38
N GLY A 341 -0.48 -2.10 16.62
CA GLY A 341 -1.17 -1.09 17.42
C GLY A 341 -1.43 -1.69 18.78
N THR A 342 -1.46 -0.87 19.83
CA THR A 342 -1.72 -1.34 21.19
C THR A 342 -3.09 -1.99 21.30
N ILE A 343 -3.14 -3.17 21.88
CA ILE A 343 -4.39 -3.90 22.21
C ILE A 343 -4.30 -4.31 23.66
N THR A 344 -5.45 -4.21 24.37
CA THR A 344 -5.59 -4.71 25.72
C THR A 344 -6.72 -5.75 25.76
N ALA A 345 -6.45 -6.93 26.29
CA ALA A 345 -7.42 -8.00 26.47
C ALA A 345 -7.42 -8.50 27.93
N VAL A 346 -8.59 -8.46 28.58
CA VAL A 346 -8.76 -8.84 29.99
C VAL A 346 -9.95 -9.77 30.11
N ASP A 347 -9.77 -10.91 30.80
CA ASP A 347 -10.80 -11.94 31.00
C ASP A 347 -11.45 -12.42 29.69
N CYS A 348 -10.66 -12.58 28.62
CA CYS A 348 -11.19 -12.92 27.29
C CYS A 348 -11.01 -14.41 26.96
N ALA A 349 -11.94 -14.94 26.16
CA ALA A 349 -11.92 -16.35 25.75
C ALA A 349 -11.89 -16.49 24.23
N TYR A 350 -10.88 -17.16 23.71
CA TYR A 350 -10.86 -17.65 22.33
C TYR A 350 -11.54 -19.02 22.23
N LYS A 351 -12.31 -19.20 21.18
CA LYS A 351 -12.91 -20.48 20.80
C LYS A 351 -12.58 -20.78 19.34
N SER A 352 -12.18 -21.99 19.04
CA SER A 352 -11.96 -22.50 17.71
C SER A 352 -12.25 -24.00 17.66
N ASN A 353 -12.68 -24.50 16.52
CA ASN A 353 -13.00 -25.92 16.33
C ASN A 353 -12.25 -26.48 15.13
N PHE A 354 -10.91 -26.27 15.10
CA PHE A 354 -10.05 -26.78 14.04
C PHE A 354 -9.35 -28.06 14.48
N SER A 355 -9.18 -28.99 13.54
CA SER A 355 -8.48 -30.26 13.77
C SER A 355 -6.96 -30.15 13.71
N ILE A 356 -6.42 -28.98 13.35
CA ILE A 356 -5.00 -28.66 13.26
C ILE A 356 -4.57 -27.76 14.41
N PRO A 357 -3.27 -27.74 14.79
CA PRO A 357 -2.76 -26.77 15.75
C PRO A 357 -3.05 -25.35 15.26
N PHE A 358 -3.59 -24.51 16.14
CA PHE A 358 -4.03 -23.17 15.81
C PHE A 358 -3.45 -22.16 16.81
N GLY A 359 -2.74 -21.17 16.29
CA GLY A 359 -2.07 -20.15 17.10
C GLY A 359 -2.88 -18.86 17.21
N ILE A 360 -2.59 -18.08 18.25
CA ILE A 360 -3.19 -16.75 18.47
C ILE A 360 -2.07 -15.75 18.73
N ALA A 361 -2.05 -14.64 17.99
CA ALA A 361 -1.07 -13.58 18.10
C ALA A 361 -1.72 -12.19 17.95
N TRP A 362 -1.01 -11.14 18.36
CA TRP A 362 -1.52 -9.78 18.33
C TRP A 362 -1.65 -9.24 16.92
N THR A 363 -0.61 -9.46 16.09
CA THR A 363 -0.57 -8.93 14.74
C THR A 363 0.18 -9.88 13.81
N LYS A 364 -0.15 -9.83 12.52
CA LYS A 364 0.55 -10.61 11.49
C LYS A 364 1.95 -10.06 11.20
N TYR A 365 2.13 -8.77 11.27
CA TYR A 365 3.40 -8.08 11.02
C TYR A 365 3.79 -7.26 12.27
N PRO A 366 4.36 -7.92 13.28
CA PRO A 366 4.68 -7.25 14.54
C PRO A 366 5.82 -6.23 14.32
N GLU A 367 5.61 -5.02 14.84
CA GLU A 367 6.70 -4.08 15.04
C GLU A 367 7.44 -4.45 16.33
N LYS A 368 8.77 -4.39 16.33
CA LYS A 368 9.59 -4.74 17.49
C LYS A 368 9.31 -3.88 18.73
N SER A 369 8.81 -2.68 18.52
CA SER A 369 8.41 -1.74 19.58
C SER A 369 6.98 -1.95 20.09
N LEU A 370 6.19 -2.84 19.50
CA LEU A 370 4.81 -3.08 19.90
C LEU A 370 4.73 -3.61 21.33
N LYS A 371 3.78 -3.07 22.12
CA LYS A 371 3.39 -3.59 23.43
C LYS A 371 1.87 -3.73 23.49
N CYS A 372 1.41 -4.93 23.79
CA CYS A 372 0.02 -5.28 23.97
C CYS A 372 -0.18 -5.91 25.36
N TYR A 373 -1.32 -5.64 25.98
CA TYR A 373 -1.57 -6.01 27.38
C TYR A 373 -2.59 -7.14 27.48
N GLN A 374 -2.30 -8.12 28.31
CA GLN A 374 -3.23 -9.20 28.60
C GLN A 374 -3.38 -9.52 30.08
N TYR A 375 -4.54 -10.07 30.44
CA TYR A 375 -4.77 -10.73 31.70
C TYR A 375 -5.86 -11.79 31.55
N ASN A 376 -5.60 -13.01 32.06
CA ASN A 376 -6.56 -14.12 32.13
C ASN A 376 -7.19 -14.45 30.75
N ILE A 377 -6.37 -14.80 29.79
CA ILE A 377 -6.81 -15.19 28.45
C ILE A 377 -6.86 -16.71 28.34
N THR A 378 -7.93 -17.22 27.73
CA THR A 378 -8.09 -18.65 27.48
C THR A 378 -8.32 -18.96 26.00
N HIS A 379 -7.87 -20.13 25.56
CA HIS A 379 -8.20 -20.71 24.26
C HIS A 379 -8.80 -22.11 24.48
N ASN A 380 -10.07 -22.28 24.11
CA ASN A 380 -10.85 -23.50 24.36
C ASN A 380 -10.82 -23.95 25.84
N GLY A 381 -10.76 -22.97 26.75
CA GLY A 381 -10.73 -23.18 28.19
C GLY A 381 -9.33 -23.37 28.80
N GLU A 382 -8.29 -23.49 28.01
CA GLU A 382 -6.91 -23.56 28.49
C GLU A 382 -6.31 -22.15 28.55
N SER A 383 -5.58 -21.83 29.63
CA SER A 383 -4.91 -20.52 29.78
C SER A 383 -3.78 -20.36 28.78
N ILE A 384 -3.71 -19.21 28.11
CA ILE A 384 -2.66 -18.91 27.11
C ILE A 384 -2.01 -17.55 27.37
N ILE A 385 -0.81 -17.40 26.82
CA ILE A 385 -0.16 -16.12 26.55
C ILE A 385 -0.24 -15.89 25.04
N ILE A 386 -0.88 -14.80 24.64
CA ILE A 386 -1.03 -14.42 23.23
C ILE A 386 0.36 -14.21 22.65
N ALA A 387 0.58 -14.68 21.42
CA ALA A 387 1.88 -14.73 20.73
C ALA A 387 2.94 -15.63 21.39
N GLY A 388 2.63 -16.25 22.54
CA GLY A 388 3.54 -17.14 23.25
C GLY A 388 4.25 -16.45 24.43
N LYS A 389 4.80 -17.28 25.30
CA LYS A 389 5.35 -16.84 26.59
C LYS A 389 6.61 -15.95 26.46
N ASP A 390 7.34 -16.06 25.35
CA ASP A 390 8.59 -15.35 25.09
C ASP A 390 8.39 -14.16 24.11
N ALA A 391 7.12 -13.83 23.80
CA ALA A 391 6.79 -12.72 22.93
C ALA A 391 7.08 -11.36 23.58
N ALA A 392 8.01 -10.61 23.00
CA ALA A 392 8.43 -9.30 23.54
C ALA A 392 7.32 -8.25 23.53
N GLU A 393 6.35 -8.40 22.64
CA GLU A 393 5.19 -7.51 22.50
C GLU A 393 4.12 -7.77 23.57
N THR A 394 4.15 -8.89 24.30
CA THR A 394 3.12 -9.23 25.26
C THR A 394 3.47 -8.78 26.68
N VAL A 395 2.61 -7.96 27.26
CA VAL A 395 2.67 -7.53 28.65
C VAL A 395 1.59 -8.25 29.44
N ASP A 396 1.98 -9.26 30.22
CA ASP A 396 1.06 -9.91 31.16
C ASP A 396 0.88 -9.02 32.41
N MET A 397 -0.35 -8.63 32.68
CA MET A 397 -0.73 -7.75 33.82
C MET A 397 -0.94 -8.51 35.14
N THR A 398 -0.70 -9.81 35.17
CA THR A 398 -0.85 -10.59 36.39
C THR A 398 0.00 -10.00 37.52
N GLY A 399 -0.67 -9.59 38.63
CA GLY A 399 -0.03 -8.99 39.78
C GLY A 399 0.46 -7.55 39.61
N LYS A 400 0.18 -6.91 38.47
CA LYS A 400 0.55 -5.51 38.22
C LYS A 400 -0.60 -4.56 38.56
N GLN A 401 -0.28 -3.37 39.07
CA GLN A 401 -1.27 -2.37 39.48
C GLN A 401 -2.10 -1.85 38.29
N VAL A 402 -1.52 -1.79 37.11
CA VAL A 402 -2.19 -1.32 35.89
C VAL A 402 -3.42 -2.15 35.53
N LEU A 403 -3.52 -3.41 36.00
CA LEU A 403 -4.71 -4.23 35.84
C LEU A 403 -5.99 -3.55 36.37
N ASN A 404 -5.88 -2.81 37.50
CA ASN A 404 -7.02 -2.12 38.10
C ASN A 404 -7.56 -0.98 37.21
N ALA A 405 -6.80 -0.52 36.21
CA ALA A 405 -7.33 0.40 35.22
C ALA A 405 -8.46 -0.19 34.39
N TYR A 406 -8.51 -1.51 34.26
CA TYR A 406 -9.44 -2.26 33.41
C TYR A 406 -10.42 -3.12 34.17
N ARG A 407 -10.01 -3.60 35.40
CA ARG A 407 -10.74 -4.61 36.14
C ARG A 407 -10.65 -4.36 37.63
N ILE A 408 -11.79 -4.32 38.30
CA ILE A 408 -11.90 -4.18 39.75
C ILE A 408 -12.52 -5.45 40.28
N GLU A 409 -11.99 -5.94 41.42
CA GLU A 409 -12.59 -7.03 42.17
C GLU A 409 -13.03 -6.54 43.54
N ASP A 410 -14.33 -6.58 43.82
CA ASP A 410 -14.89 -6.20 45.12
C ASP A 410 -15.90 -7.21 45.55
N GLY A 411 -15.71 -7.71 46.76
CA GLY A 411 -16.62 -8.71 47.37
C GLY A 411 -16.78 -10.01 46.58
N GLY A 412 -15.79 -10.40 45.78
CA GLY A 412 -15.80 -11.60 44.93
C GLY A 412 -16.56 -11.39 43.60
N LYS A 413 -16.95 -10.18 43.30
CA LYS A 413 -17.53 -9.80 42.01
C LYS A 413 -16.53 -9.00 41.21
N VAL A 414 -16.48 -9.28 39.91
CA VAL A 414 -15.66 -8.54 38.93
C VAL A 414 -16.49 -7.43 38.32
N TYR A 415 -15.88 -6.24 38.20
CA TYR A 415 -16.41 -5.10 37.51
C TYR A 415 -15.37 -4.64 36.45
N TYR A 416 -15.80 -4.41 35.24
CA TYR A 416 -14.94 -3.80 34.22
C TYR A 416 -14.94 -2.29 34.39
N ASN A 417 -13.74 -1.72 34.50
CA ASN A 417 -13.54 -0.33 34.93
C ASN A 417 -13.69 0.65 33.76
N THR A 418 -14.83 0.65 33.12
CA THR A 418 -15.15 1.54 32.01
C THR A 418 -15.12 3.01 32.40
N TYR A 419 -15.41 3.34 33.66
CA TYR A 419 -15.33 4.73 34.14
C TYR A 419 -13.91 5.26 34.06
N ASN A 420 -12.89 4.53 34.53
CA ASN A 420 -11.50 4.95 34.38
C ASN A 420 -11.08 5.18 32.90
N LEU A 421 -11.65 4.37 31.98
CA LEU A 421 -11.32 4.45 30.56
C LEU A 421 -12.06 5.58 29.81
N LEU A 422 -13.30 5.91 30.20
CA LEU A 422 -14.19 6.70 29.38
C LEU A 422 -14.66 8.02 30.01
N LYS A 423 -14.44 8.22 31.32
CA LYS A 423 -14.98 9.37 32.06
C LYS A 423 -14.68 10.74 31.43
N GLY A 424 -13.54 10.89 30.75
CA GLY A 424 -13.11 12.18 30.20
C GLY A 424 -13.07 13.29 31.25
N SER A 425 -13.48 14.50 30.86
CA SER A 425 -13.62 15.67 31.77
C SER A 425 -15.07 15.88 32.23
N ASP A 426 -16.02 15.10 31.68
CA ASP A 426 -17.46 15.23 31.86
C ASP A 426 -18.10 14.06 32.62
N ASP A 427 -17.25 13.22 33.21
CA ASP A 427 -17.68 12.07 34.04
C ASP A 427 -18.58 11.06 33.32
N TRP A 428 -18.42 10.85 32.03
CA TRP A 428 -19.23 9.92 31.26
C TRP A 428 -19.11 8.47 31.74
N ASP A 429 -20.18 7.92 32.26
CA ASP A 429 -20.25 6.59 32.89
C ASP A 429 -21.50 5.81 32.45
N PRO A 430 -21.55 5.32 31.22
CA PRO A 430 -22.75 4.69 30.67
C PRO A 430 -23.09 3.32 31.32
N LEU A 431 -22.15 2.70 32.06
CA LEU A 431 -22.38 1.42 32.77
C LEU A 431 -22.47 1.57 34.30
N ASP A 432 -22.51 2.78 34.84
CA ASP A 432 -22.68 3.07 36.25
C ASP A 432 -21.64 2.38 37.16
N VAL A 433 -20.35 2.47 36.76
CA VAL A 433 -19.23 1.87 37.52
C VAL A 433 -18.40 2.87 38.32
N LYS A 434 -18.75 4.17 38.29
CA LYS A 434 -18.04 5.25 38.98
C LYS A 434 -17.88 4.99 40.48
N ASP A 435 -18.96 4.65 41.18
CA ASP A 435 -18.95 4.48 42.63
C ASP A 435 -17.98 3.37 43.06
N ILE A 436 -17.94 2.26 42.34
CA ILE A 436 -17.03 1.16 42.62
C ILE A 436 -15.59 1.50 42.28
N ALA A 437 -15.36 2.24 41.19
CA ALA A 437 -14.04 2.71 40.79
C ALA A 437 -13.44 3.65 41.85
N VAL A 438 -14.22 4.63 42.33
CA VAL A 438 -13.83 5.56 43.39
C VAL A 438 -13.58 4.84 44.71
N LYS A 439 -14.53 3.95 45.11
CA LYS A 439 -14.38 3.13 46.33
C LYS A 439 -13.08 2.32 46.34
N SER A 440 -12.69 1.80 45.20
CA SER A 440 -11.51 0.95 45.05
C SER A 440 -10.22 1.76 44.78
N GLY A 441 -10.28 3.09 44.70
CA GLY A 441 -9.16 3.93 44.31
C GLY A 441 -8.63 3.66 42.91
N ALA A 442 -9.52 3.23 42.00
CA ALA A 442 -9.24 2.82 40.64
C ALA A 442 -9.87 3.77 39.60
N ASP A 443 -10.33 4.95 40.04
CA ASP A 443 -11.01 5.91 39.19
C ASP A 443 -10.08 6.79 38.33
N SER A 444 -8.74 6.72 38.57
CA SER A 444 -7.75 7.51 37.86
C SER A 444 -6.43 6.75 37.79
N ILE A 445 -6.40 5.69 37.00
CA ILE A 445 -5.20 4.88 36.70
C ILE A 445 -4.81 5.09 35.26
N ALA A 446 -3.57 5.50 35.06
CA ALA A 446 -2.99 5.66 33.71
C ALA A 446 -2.91 4.31 32.97
N THR A 447 -3.10 4.36 31.66
CA THR A 447 -3.17 3.18 30.79
C THR A 447 -2.18 3.17 29.65
N GLN A 448 -1.50 4.31 29.42
CA GLN A 448 -0.60 4.47 28.31
C GLN A 448 0.77 4.97 28.81
N LEU A 449 1.81 4.38 28.22
CA LEU A 449 3.16 4.89 28.28
C LEU A 449 3.61 5.09 26.83
N ASN A 450 3.99 6.31 26.47
CA ASN A 450 4.44 6.65 25.13
C ASN A 450 5.90 7.03 25.16
N ILE A 451 6.65 6.65 24.14
CA ILE A 451 8.04 7.07 23.94
C ILE A 451 8.12 7.86 22.64
N THR A 452 8.80 8.99 22.70
CA THR A 452 9.21 9.76 21.53
C THR A 452 10.73 9.82 21.48
N SER A 453 11.29 9.77 20.28
CA SER A 453 12.73 9.88 20.05
C SER A 453 13.04 11.11 19.20
N THR A 454 14.15 11.80 19.51
CA THR A 454 14.65 12.90 18.67
C THR A 454 15.26 12.40 17.36
N ALA A 455 15.63 11.12 17.28
CA ALA A 455 16.18 10.48 16.08
C ALA A 455 15.83 9.00 16.04
N ASP A 456 15.49 8.50 14.86
CA ASP A 456 15.24 7.07 14.61
C ASP A 456 16.54 6.32 14.24
N THR A 457 17.59 7.09 13.91
CA THR A 457 18.91 6.57 13.54
C THR A 457 19.98 7.44 14.17
N ILE A 458 20.99 6.82 14.75
CA ILE A 458 22.17 7.50 15.31
C ILE A 458 23.46 6.84 14.83
N GLU A 459 24.49 7.63 14.62
CA GLU A 459 25.83 7.16 14.31
C GLU A 459 26.67 7.06 15.58
N SER A 460 27.32 5.90 15.79
CA SER A 460 28.11 5.62 16.98
C SER A 460 29.30 6.58 17.12
N GLY A 461 29.45 7.14 18.31
CA GLY A 461 30.52 8.05 18.66
C GLY A 461 30.36 9.51 18.21
N SER A 462 29.34 9.83 17.39
CA SER A 462 29.11 11.19 16.89
C SER A 462 27.70 11.73 17.14
N GLU A 463 26.69 10.85 17.24
CA GLU A 463 25.30 11.24 17.39
C GLU A 463 24.67 10.59 18.62
N THR A 464 23.64 11.25 19.14
CA THR A 464 22.84 10.74 20.25
C THR A 464 21.37 10.95 19.96
N ALA A 465 20.52 10.08 20.48
CA ALA A 465 19.08 10.30 20.55
C ALA A 465 18.65 10.60 21.99
N ILE A 466 17.65 11.46 22.13
CA ILE A 466 16.99 11.71 23.41
C ILE A 466 15.61 11.07 23.34
N LEU A 467 15.37 10.13 24.24
CA LEU A 467 14.06 9.56 24.45
C LEU A 467 13.33 10.35 25.52
N THR A 468 12.09 10.70 25.23
CA THR A 468 11.17 11.30 26.20
C THR A 468 9.95 10.40 26.31
N ALA A 469 9.60 10.00 27.51
CA ALA A 469 8.42 9.20 27.76
C ALA A 469 7.40 9.99 28.58
N ASP A 470 6.11 9.80 28.22
CA ASP A 470 4.99 10.37 28.92
C ASP A 470 3.94 9.29 29.26
N ILE A 471 3.36 9.41 30.44
CA ILE A 471 2.32 8.53 30.93
C ILE A 471 0.99 9.24 30.78
N LYS A 472 -0.04 8.56 30.24
CA LYS A 472 -1.35 9.16 30.00
C LYS A 472 -2.48 8.30 30.51
N TYR A 473 -3.54 8.97 30.95
CA TYR A 473 -4.85 8.37 31.10
C TYR A 473 -5.43 8.04 29.72
N PHE A 474 -6.45 7.20 29.67
CA PHE A 474 -6.94 6.62 28.41
C PHE A 474 -7.32 7.69 27.37
N TYR A 475 -8.08 8.69 27.77
CA TYR A 475 -8.45 9.84 26.92
C TYR A 475 -8.08 11.18 27.54
N GLY A 476 -7.06 11.23 28.32
CA GLY A 476 -6.87 12.41 29.12
C GLY A 476 -5.46 12.93 29.26
N ASP A 477 -5.27 13.59 30.38
CA ASP A 477 -4.08 14.31 30.76
C ASP A 477 -2.90 13.38 31.05
N THR A 478 -1.72 13.98 31.18
CA THR A 478 -0.49 13.29 31.51
C THR A 478 -0.43 13.01 33.02
N ASP A 479 -0.12 11.77 33.40
CA ASP A 479 0.23 11.42 34.76
C ASP A 479 1.72 11.69 35.02
N THR A 480 2.01 12.59 35.91
CA THR A 480 3.38 12.95 36.33
C THR A 480 3.79 12.33 37.66
N SER A 481 2.94 11.51 38.27
CA SER A 481 3.17 10.93 39.61
C SER A 481 4.08 9.70 39.60
N GLN A 482 4.15 8.98 38.46
CA GLN A 482 4.88 7.74 38.36
C GLN A 482 6.29 7.95 37.82
N LYS A 483 7.22 7.14 38.32
CA LYS A 483 8.58 7.11 37.83
C LYS A 483 8.69 6.20 36.60
N ILE A 484 9.37 6.68 35.57
CA ILE A 484 9.72 5.92 34.37
C ILE A 484 11.16 5.42 34.50
N THR A 485 11.41 4.19 34.09
CA THR A 485 12.73 3.56 34.05
C THR A 485 12.99 3.02 32.65
N TYR A 486 14.14 3.37 32.09
CA TYR A 486 14.57 2.87 30.78
C TYR A 486 15.49 1.65 30.92
N SER A 487 15.37 0.74 29.99
CA SER A 487 16.19 -0.46 29.92
C SER A 487 16.46 -0.90 28.48
N VAL A 488 17.49 -1.68 28.32
CA VAL A 488 17.87 -2.31 27.04
C VAL A 488 18.27 -3.76 27.33
N ALA A 489 17.82 -4.67 26.47
CA ALA A 489 18.14 -6.09 26.62
C ALA A 489 19.65 -6.35 26.48
N ASP A 490 20.12 -7.42 27.10
CA ASP A 490 21.58 -7.74 27.13
C ASP A 490 22.20 -7.88 25.73
N GLU A 491 21.46 -8.37 24.79
CA GLU A 491 21.86 -8.53 23.39
C GLU A 491 22.18 -7.21 22.69
N TYR A 492 21.57 -6.10 23.13
CA TYR A 492 21.77 -4.77 22.54
C TYR A 492 22.86 -3.95 23.23
N LYS A 493 23.33 -4.36 24.41
CA LYS A 493 24.32 -3.60 25.20
C LYS A 493 25.68 -3.45 24.50
N ALA A 494 25.95 -4.26 23.47
CA ALA A 494 27.13 -4.11 22.65
C ALA A 494 27.05 -2.94 21.64
N TYR A 495 25.83 -2.47 21.37
CA TYR A 495 25.56 -1.49 20.32
C TYR A 495 25.13 -0.12 20.86
N VAL A 496 24.58 -0.08 22.07
CA VAL A 496 24.02 1.15 22.65
C VAL A 496 24.34 1.26 24.13
N SER A 497 24.61 2.49 24.54
CA SER A 497 24.68 2.91 25.96
C SER A 497 23.51 3.84 26.22
N ILE A 498 22.78 3.60 27.31
CA ILE A 498 21.66 4.45 27.74
C ILE A 498 21.96 5.13 29.06
N LYS A 499 21.57 6.40 29.20
CA LYS A 499 21.70 7.17 30.39
C LYS A 499 20.36 7.80 30.77
N ASP A 500 19.77 7.28 31.83
CA ASP A 500 18.54 7.78 32.42
C ASP A 500 18.80 9.05 33.20
N ASN A 501 18.21 10.17 32.78
CA ASN A 501 18.41 11.48 33.36
C ASN A 501 17.49 11.80 34.56
N LYS A 502 16.64 10.85 35.00
CA LYS A 502 15.73 10.99 36.15
C LYS A 502 14.56 12.00 36.02
N ASP A 503 14.50 12.71 34.93
CA ASP A 503 13.45 13.69 34.59
C ASP A 503 12.43 13.14 33.53
N GLY A 504 12.44 11.85 33.35
CA GLY A 504 11.62 11.18 32.31
C GLY A 504 12.32 11.10 30.96
N ASN A 505 13.55 11.61 30.83
CA ASN A 505 14.33 11.56 29.61
C ASN A 505 15.47 10.53 29.71
N CYS A 506 15.81 9.92 28.59
CA CYS A 506 16.94 9.02 28.45
C CYS A 506 17.80 9.41 27.25
N VAL A 507 19.10 9.58 27.49
CA VAL A 507 20.07 9.79 26.40
C VAL A 507 20.55 8.44 25.92
N VAL A 508 20.49 8.23 24.61
CA VAL A 508 20.94 7.03 23.90
C VAL A 508 22.17 7.37 23.08
N GLU A 509 23.26 6.70 23.37
CA GLU A 509 24.55 6.86 22.69
C GLU A 509 24.87 5.57 21.92
N GLY A 510 25.18 5.69 20.63
CA GLY A 510 25.63 4.55 19.81
C GLY A 510 27.10 4.17 20.14
N ILE A 511 27.32 2.87 20.33
CA ILE A 511 28.65 2.27 20.56
C ILE A 511 28.91 1.07 19.64
N ASN A 512 28.15 0.95 18.55
CA ASN A 512 28.28 -0.13 17.57
C ASN A 512 29.64 -0.06 16.85
N ASN A 513 30.44 -1.11 16.99
CA ASN A 513 31.74 -1.29 16.35
C ASN A 513 31.74 -2.37 15.26
N GLU A 514 30.58 -2.94 14.95
CA GLU A 514 30.43 -3.88 13.83
C GLU A 514 30.39 -3.14 12.49
N ASP A 515 30.39 -3.83 11.39
CA ASP A 515 30.36 -3.21 10.06
C ASP A 515 28.93 -2.93 9.56
N GLU A 516 27.92 -3.44 10.26
CA GLU A 516 26.51 -3.25 9.92
C GLU A 516 25.77 -2.43 10.97
N ALA A 517 24.75 -1.69 10.50
CA ALA A 517 23.82 -1.03 11.39
C ALA A 517 22.99 -2.08 12.17
N LYS A 518 22.68 -1.80 13.43
CA LYS A 518 21.85 -2.64 14.27
C LYS A 518 20.62 -1.90 14.75
N GLU A 519 19.48 -2.53 14.59
CA GLU A 519 18.26 -2.05 15.20
C GLU A 519 18.23 -2.51 16.65
N VAL A 520 18.08 -1.55 17.56
CA VAL A 520 18.10 -1.74 19.01
C VAL A 520 16.75 -1.35 19.57
N ILE A 521 16.19 -2.20 20.43
CA ILE A 521 14.96 -1.91 21.15
C ILE A 521 15.29 -1.37 22.54
N ILE A 522 14.72 -0.20 22.84
CA ILE A 522 14.83 0.43 24.17
C ILE A 522 13.45 0.47 24.78
N GLU A 523 13.33 -0.07 25.98
CA GLU A 523 12.08 -0.16 26.71
C GLU A 523 12.03 0.89 27.82
N ALA A 524 10.83 1.44 28.02
CA ALA A 524 10.49 2.22 29.20
C ALA A 524 9.40 1.48 29.97
N ALA A 525 9.46 1.50 31.29
CA ALA A 525 8.49 0.87 32.15
C ALA A 525 8.23 1.70 33.40
N THR A 526 7.02 1.54 33.99
CA THR A 526 6.63 2.10 35.28
C THR A 526 6.49 1.01 36.34
N GLU A 527 6.49 1.42 37.61
CA GLU A 527 6.23 0.48 38.73
C GLU A 527 4.80 -0.07 38.69
N SER A 528 3.85 0.66 38.10
CA SER A 528 2.45 0.19 37.92
C SER A 528 2.32 -0.94 36.92
N GLY A 529 3.33 -1.12 36.02
CA GLY A 529 3.38 -2.17 35.01
C GLY A 529 3.08 -1.69 33.59
N LEU A 530 3.01 -0.38 33.35
CA LEU A 530 3.00 0.15 31.99
C LEU A 530 4.36 -0.06 31.33
N CYS A 531 4.34 -0.45 30.07
CA CYS A 531 5.53 -0.67 29.25
C CYS A 531 5.34 -0.02 27.87
N ALA A 532 6.42 0.53 27.35
CA ALA A 532 6.53 0.99 25.98
C ALA A 532 7.92 0.66 25.44
N ALA A 533 8.06 0.60 24.14
CA ALA A 533 9.35 0.40 23.51
C ALA A 533 9.50 1.29 22.28
N THR A 534 10.74 1.56 21.91
CA THR A 534 11.08 2.26 20.67
C THR A 534 12.28 1.59 20.01
N ALA A 535 12.32 1.60 18.70
CA ALA A 535 13.44 1.09 17.93
C ALA A 535 14.35 2.23 17.50
N ILE A 536 15.65 2.06 17.65
CA ILE A 536 16.66 3.00 17.14
C ILE A 536 17.66 2.20 16.30
N THR A 537 17.91 2.66 15.08
CA THR A 537 18.97 2.12 14.24
C THR A 537 20.30 2.74 14.64
N VAL A 538 21.22 1.91 15.12
CA VAL A 538 22.57 2.33 15.55
C VAL A 538 23.57 1.98 14.45
N LYS A 539 23.99 2.99 13.70
CA LYS A 539 25.04 2.86 12.69
C LYS A 539 26.40 2.68 13.36
N PRO A 540 27.32 1.93 12.73
CA PRO A 540 28.70 1.88 13.21
C PRO A 540 29.35 3.26 13.28
N SER A 541 30.34 3.41 14.13
CA SER A 541 31.18 4.60 14.11
C SER A 541 31.93 4.70 12.78
N LYS A 542 31.94 5.87 12.19
CA LYS A 542 32.68 6.11 10.95
C LYS A 542 34.18 5.95 11.16
N LEU A 543 34.84 5.41 10.16
CA LEU A 543 36.28 5.36 10.05
C LEU A 543 36.75 6.41 9.04
N THR A 544 37.99 6.83 9.16
CA THR A 544 38.61 7.62 8.10
C THR A 544 38.67 6.83 6.81
N ALA A 545 38.59 7.52 5.68
CA ALA A 545 38.75 6.88 4.37
C ALA A 545 40.06 6.07 4.29
N PRO A 546 40.06 4.89 3.63
CA PRO A 546 41.26 4.07 3.47
C PRO A 546 42.39 4.83 2.82
N SER A 547 43.59 4.70 3.35
CA SER A 547 44.79 5.32 2.76
C SER A 547 45.32 4.52 1.58
N TRP A 548 45.90 5.22 0.62
CA TRP A 548 46.51 4.64 -0.56
C TRP A 548 47.80 3.93 -0.21
N THR A 549 47.95 2.66 -0.63
CA THR A 549 49.22 1.94 -0.69
C THR A 549 49.79 1.86 -2.12
N LYS A 550 48.92 2.02 -3.11
CA LYS A 550 49.23 2.29 -4.51
C LYS A 550 48.22 3.28 -5.02
N LEU A 551 48.68 4.40 -5.60
CA LEU A 551 47.79 5.38 -6.25
C LEU A 551 47.12 4.75 -7.48
N PRO A 552 45.90 5.17 -7.84
CA PRO A 552 45.19 4.65 -9.00
C PRO A 552 45.90 5.00 -10.31
N GLU A 553 45.93 4.05 -11.19
CA GLU A 553 46.36 4.18 -12.59
C GLU A 553 45.39 3.44 -13.49
N VAL A 554 45.14 3.94 -14.70
CA VAL A 554 44.35 3.20 -15.70
C VAL A 554 45.28 2.37 -16.53
N ILE A 555 45.03 1.07 -16.54
CA ILE A 555 45.81 0.12 -17.36
C ILE A 555 44.90 -0.55 -18.40
N ASN A 556 45.48 -0.84 -19.58
CA ASN A 556 44.79 -1.58 -20.64
C ASN A 556 45.09 -3.08 -20.45
N ASN A 557 44.06 -3.88 -20.20
CA ASN A 557 44.18 -5.32 -20.03
C ASN A 557 44.47 -6.07 -21.34
N GLY A 558 44.32 -5.40 -22.52
CA GLY A 558 44.53 -5.96 -23.82
C GLY A 558 43.39 -6.85 -24.35
N ASP A 559 42.32 -7.00 -23.58
CA ASP A 559 41.12 -7.79 -23.88
C ASP A 559 39.89 -6.94 -24.24
N GLY A 560 40.08 -5.66 -24.49
CA GLY A 560 39.01 -4.72 -24.74
C GLY A 560 38.53 -3.97 -23.49
N THR A 561 39.21 -4.17 -22.35
CA THR A 561 38.86 -3.51 -21.10
C THR A 561 40.00 -2.65 -20.54
N LEU A 562 39.63 -1.58 -19.86
CA LEU A 562 40.54 -0.81 -19.02
C LEU A 562 40.23 -1.07 -17.56
N LYS A 563 41.29 -1.14 -16.73
CA LYS A 563 41.20 -1.35 -15.31
C LYS A 563 41.73 -0.15 -14.54
N ALA A 564 41.00 0.28 -13.51
CA ALA A 564 41.54 1.14 -12.49
C ALA A 564 42.38 0.27 -11.51
N ASP A 565 43.70 0.33 -11.61
CA ASP A 565 44.58 -0.47 -10.79
C ASP A 565 45.14 0.37 -9.63
N TYR A 566 44.75 0.04 -8.41
CA TYR A 566 45.12 0.72 -7.18
C TYR A 566 45.19 -0.26 -6.02
N LYS A 567 45.70 0.18 -4.88
CA LYS A 567 45.66 -0.57 -3.64
C LYS A 567 45.41 0.37 -2.45
N LEU A 568 44.61 -0.10 -1.54
CA LEU A 568 44.24 0.59 -0.31
C LEU A 568 44.63 -0.21 0.93
N ASN A 569 44.83 0.50 2.02
CA ASN A 569 44.89 -0.11 3.34
C ASN A 569 43.47 -0.25 3.88
N LEU A 570 42.84 -1.38 3.59
CA LEU A 570 41.41 -1.63 3.94
C LEU A 570 41.23 -2.33 5.30
N GLY A 571 42.34 -2.82 5.90
CA GLY A 571 42.26 -3.79 6.99
C GLY A 571 41.65 -5.09 6.45
N ASP A 572 40.72 -5.66 7.20
CA ASP A 572 40.01 -6.89 6.82
C ASP A 572 38.67 -6.60 6.07
N ARG A 573 38.46 -5.35 5.61
CA ARG A 573 37.21 -4.93 4.98
C ARG A 573 37.27 -4.98 3.45
N ALA A 574 36.13 -5.18 2.84
CA ALA A 574 35.99 -5.10 1.41
C ALA A 574 36.24 -3.68 0.88
N ASP A 575 36.79 -3.59 -0.31
CA ASP A 575 36.90 -2.36 -1.07
C ASP A 575 35.53 -1.97 -1.60
N MET A 576 35.08 -0.78 -1.23
CA MET A 576 33.82 -0.17 -1.66
C MET A 576 34.06 1.18 -2.31
N SER A 577 35.25 1.39 -2.87
CA SER A 577 35.61 2.62 -3.55
C SER A 577 34.67 2.94 -4.70
N VAL A 578 34.37 4.22 -4.86
CA VAL A 578 33.54 4.69 -5.98
C VAL A 578 34.47 5.05 -7.15
N ILE A 579 34.22 4.41 -8.29
CA ILE A 579 34.98 4.61 -9.51
C ILE A 579 34.05 5.18 -10.57
N ASN A 580 34.40 6.35 -11.08
CA ASN A 580 33.72 6.96 -12.20
C ASN A 580 34.63 6.94 -13.40
N TRP A 581 34.10 6.50 -14.54
CA TRP A 581 34.80 6.47 -15.81
C TRP A 581 34.34 7.60 -16.72
N TYR A 582 35.29 8.27 -17.35
CA TYR A 582 35.00 9.41 -18.22
C TYR A 582 35.71 9.24 -19.55
N ARG A 583 35.07 9.73 -20.60
CA ARG A 583 35.65 9.98 -21.91
C ARG A 583 36.14 11.39 -21.94
N CYS A 584 37.40 11.60 -22.32
CA CYS A 584 38.07 12.89 -22.27
C CYS A 584 38.66 13.28 -23.63
N SER A 585 38.78 14.56 -23.92
CA SER A 585 39.30 15.06 -25.21
C SER A 585 40.79 14.91 -25.35
N ASP A 586 41.57 14.88 -24.26
CA ASP A 586 43.04 14.82 -24.28
C ASP A 586 43.62 13.96 -23.12
N ALA A 587 44.92 13.76 -23.17
CA ALA A 587 45.69 12.99 -22.18
C ALA A 587 45.72 13.68 -20.77
N ASN A 588 45.28 14.93 -20.64
CA ASN A 588 45.13 15.59 -19.33
C ASN A 588 43.74 15.37 -18.73
N GLY A 589 42.87 14.68 -19.45
CA GLY A 589 41.52 14.43 -19.06
C GLY A 589 40.62 15.68 -19.15
N SER A 590 40.81 16.50 -20.19
CA SER A 590 39.97 17.68 -20.45
C SER A 590 38.60 17.24 -20.99
N ASP A 591 37.60 18.09 -20.78
CA ASP A 591 36.21 17.90 -21.25
C ASP A 591 35.64 16.52 -20.88
N PRO A 592 35.63 16.12 -19.60
CA PRO A 592 35.23 14.80 -19.18
C PRO A 592 33.72 14.57 -19.36
N VAL A 593 33.36 13.54 -20.09
CA VAL A 593 32.00 13.06 -20.24
C VAL A 593 31.87 11.73 -19.48
N LEU A 594 30.97 11.65 -18.48
CA LEU A 594 30.75 10.46 -17.70
C LEU A 594 30.23 9.33 -18.60
N VAL A 595 30.89 8.17 -18.59
CA VAL A 595 30.51 7.00 -19.40
C VAL A 595 30.16 5.77 -18.57
N ALA A 596 30.64 5.66 -17.32
CA ALA A 596 30.24 4.63 -16.40
C ALA A 596 30.48 5.08 -14.95
N VAL A 597 29.65 4.58 -14.04
CA VAL A 597 29.72 4.86 -12.60
C VAL A 597 29.67 3.55 -11.84
N SER A 598 30.54 3.40 -10.86
CA SER A 598 30.38 2.36 -9.84
C SER A 598 29.56 2.88 -8.67
N THR A 599 28.81 2.00 -8.05
CA THR A 599 28.19 2.23 -6.73
C THR A 599 28.87 1.33 -5.69
N MET A 600 28.59 1.58 -4.41
CA MET A 600 29.08 0.72 -3.32
C MET A 600 28.63 -0.73 -3.47
N ASP A 601 27.43 -0.93 -4.04
CA ASP A 601 26.81 -2.24 -4.24
C ASP A 601 27.25 -2.90 -5.56
N ASN A 602 27.76 -2.10 -6.51
CA ASN A 602 28.26 -2.56 -7.81
C ASN A 602 29.57 -1.86 -8.17
N PRO A 603 30.69 -2.22 -7.53
CA PRO A 603 32.00 -1.61 -7.78
C PRO A 603 32.51 -2.00 -9.16
N GLN A 604 32.65 -1.04 -10.07
CA GLN A 604 33.16 -1.26 -11.43
C GLN A 604 34.63 -0.91 -11.52
N TYR A 605 35.49 -1.89 -11.37
CA TYR A 605 36.94 -1.73 -11.48
C TYR A 605 37.45 -1.75 -12.91
N THR A 606 36.66 -2.29 -13.83
CA THR A 606 36.99 -2.36 -15.26
C THR A 606 35.97 -1.63 -16.09
N TYR A 607 36.44 -0.96 -17.12
CA TYR A 607 35.62 -0.30 -18.12
C TYR A 607 35.77 -1.02 -19.45
N THR A 608 34.70 -1.48 -20.06
CA THR A 608 34.69 -2.11 -21.35
C THR A 608 34.71 -1.02 -22.43
N LEU A 609 35.72 -1.04 -23.26
CA LEU A 609 35.89 -0.07 -24.33
C LEU A 609 34.83 -0.31 -25.41
N THR A 610 34.25 0.77 -25.86
CA THR A 610 33.24 0.81 -26.94
C THR A 610 33.81 1.55 -28.16
N ALA A 611 33.21 1.33 -29.32
CA ALA A 611 33.60 2.08 -30.50
C ALA A 611 33.36 3.59 -30.34
N GLY A 612 32.46 4.04 -29.46
CA GLY A 612 32.28 5.45 -29.09
C GLY A 612 33.50 6.07 -28.38
N ASP A 613 34.45 5.26 -27.90
CA ASP A 613 35.68 5.71 -27.25
C ASP A 613 36.84 5.98 -28.23
N ILE A 614 36.69 5.54 -29.46
CA ILE A 614 37.77 5.70 -30.49
C ILE A 614 38.09 7.18 -30.66
N GLY A 615 39.38 7.51 -30.55
CA GLY A 615 39.90 8.87 -30.65
C GLY A 615 39.86 9.68 -29.35
N TYR A 616 39.26 9.15 -28.30
CA TYR A 616 39.20 9.77 -26.97
C TYR A 616 40.19 9.12 -26.00
N TYR A 617 40.43 9.82 -24.88
CA TYR A 617 41.18 9.31 -23.75
C TYR A 617 40.20 8.90 -22.67
N ILE A 618 40.47 7.77 -22.01
CA ILE A 618 39.61 7.33 -20.88
C ILE A 618 40.27 7.69 -19.57
N CYS A 619 39.48 8.26 -18.70
CA CYS A 619 39.87 8.73 -17.38
C CYS A 619 39.02 8.04 -16.34
N ALA A 620 39.62 7.72 -15.21
CA ALA A 620 38.91 7.26 -14.01
C ALA A 620 39.17 8.22 -12.86
N THR A 621 38.13 8.42 -12.05
CA THR A 621 38.28 8.96 -10.70
C THR A 621 37.97 7.86 -9.71
N VAL A 622 38.86 7.67 -8.74
CA VAL A 622 38.72 6.66 -7.70
C VAL A 622 38.67 7.35 -6.34
N ALA A 623 37.51 7.25 -5.67
CA ALA A 623 37.32 7.75 -4.33
C ALA A 623 37.37 6.57 -3.32
N PRO A 624 38.37 6.53 -2.44
CA PRO A 624 38.57 5.36 -1.57
C PRO A 624 37.50 5.25 -0.51
N LYS A 625 37.00 4.03 -0.30
CA LYS A 625 35.96 3.76 0.69
C LYS A 625 36.02 2.29 1.13
N ASN A 626 35.65 2.05 2.37
CA ASN A 626 35.19 0.76 2.88
C ASN A 626 33.79 0.90 3.50
N ILE A 627 33.20 -0.18 3.97
CA ILE A 627 31.82 -0.19 4.49
C ILE A 627 31.59 0.79 5.65
N ARG A 628 32.64 1.13 6.40
CA ARG A 628 32.55 2.00 7.59
C ARG A 628 33.16 3.39 7.40
N SER A 629 33.79 3.69 6.28
CA SER A 629 34.44 4.97 6.07
C SER A 629 33.56 5.96 5.35
N ASP A 630 33.78 7.24 5.55
CA ASP A 630 33.37 8.25 4.61
C ASP A 630 34.07 8.02 3.26
N LEU A 631 33.52 8.61 2.21
CA LEU A 631 34.14 8.65 0.91
C LEU A 631 35.37 9.56 1.01
N GLY A 632 36.53 9.04 0.63
CA GLY A 632 37.76 9.82 0.61
C GLY A 632 37.85 10.69 -0.66
N ASP A 633 38.90 11.54 -0.66
CA ASP A 633 39.14 12.40 -1.79
C ASP A 633 39.44 11.58 -3.06
N ALA A 634 38.70 11.86 -4.14
CA ALA A 634 38.85 11.16 -5.39
C ALA A 634 40.16 11.54 -6.09
N ILE A 635 40.89 10.52 -6.52
CA ILE A 635 42.07 10.72 -7.36
C ILE A 635 41.70 10.44 -8.82
N LYS A 636 41.98 11.41 -9.66
CA LYS A 636 41.83 11.30 -11.14
C LYS A 636 43.07 10.69 -11.76
N THR A 637 42.85 9.75 -12.65
CA THR A 637 43.92 9.16 -13.48
C THR A 637 43.42 8.99 -14.91
N VAL A 638 44.33 9.13 -15.88
CA VAL A 638 44.00 9.08 -17.31
C VAL A 638 44.83 8.01 -17.99
N TYR A 639 44.20 7.19 -18.83
CA TYR A 639 44.95 6.30 -19.73
C TYR A 639 45.80 7.12 -20.73
N SER A 640 47.04 6.80 -20.85
CA SER A 640 48.04 7.64 -21.53
C SER A 640 47.92 7.71 -23.07
N GLU A 641 47.15 6.79 -23.67
CA GLU A 641 46.97 6.68 -25.11
C GLU A 641 45.50 6.94 -25.48
N ALA A 642 45.27 7.54 -26.63
CA ALA A 642 43.93 7.65 -27.19
C ALA A 642 43.48 6.24 -27.62
N ILE A 643 42.23 5.92 -27.36
CA ILE A 643 41.62 4.63 -27.71
C ILE A 643 41.56 4.52 -29.24
N SER A 644 41.94 3.39 -29.74
CA SER A 644 41.94 3.09 -31.19
C SER A 644 41.07 1.87 -31.49
N ALA A 645 40.67 1.64 -32.72
CA ALA A 645 39.88 0.50 -33.14
C ALA A 645 40.49 -0.87 -32.77
N LYS A 646 41.84 -0.95 -32.64
CA LYS A 646 42.54 -2.18 -32.22
C LYS A 646 42.31 -2.55 -30.75
N ASP A 647 41.88 -1.55 -29.94
CA ASP A 647 41.66 -1.73 -28.49
C ASP A 647 40.25 -2.23 -28.22
N ILE A 648 39.33 -2.11 -29.17
CA ILE A 648 37.94 -2.59 -29.07
C ILE A 648 37.94 -4.07 -29.46
N LYS A 649 37.58 -4.94 -28.50
CA LYS A 649 37.59 -6.40 -28.72
C LYS A 649 36.27 -7.08 -28.42
N THR A 650 35.30 -6.35 -27.86
CA THR A 650 34.03 -6.95 -27.49
C THR A 650 33.00 -6.76 -28.60
N LYS A 651 32.40 -7.86 -29.01
CA LYS A 651 31.21 -7.88 -29.88
C LYS A 651 29.95 -8.08 -29.09
N ASN A 652 30.03 -7.95 -27.77
CA ASN A 652 28.91 -8.18 -26.82
C ASN A 652 28.65 -6.89 -26.05
N TYR A 653 27.39 -6.58 -25.84
CA TYR A 653 26.92 -5.53 -24.96
C TYR A 653 26.05 -6.15 -23.89
N THR A 654 26.23 -5.77 -22.63
CA THR A 654 25.38 -6.19 -21.50
C THR A 654 25.06 -5.00 -20.64
N THR A 655 23.84 -4.95 -20.11
CA THR A 655 23.41 -3.94 -19.15
C THR A 655 22.43 -4.53 -18.14
N ASP A 656 22.51 -4.05 -16.91
CA ASP A 656 21.48 -4.21 -15.88
C ASP A 656 20.61 -2.95 -15.76
N PHE A 657 20.80 -2.03 -16.69
CA PHE A 657 20.11 -0.74 -16.77
C PHE A 657 20.42 0.25 -15.64
N SER A 658 21.32 -0.04 -14.73
CA SER A 658 21.63 0.84 -13.57
C SER A 658 22.24 2.19 -14.00
N ASP A 659 22.94 2.22 -15.14
CA ASP A 659 23.53 3.41 -15.73
C ASP A 659 22.68 4.02 -16.86
N PHE A 660 21.44 3.60 -16.97
CA PHE A 660 20.60 3.91 -18.13
C PHE A 660 20.06 5.36 -18.09
N PRO A 661 19.96 6.04 -19.26
CA PRO A 661 19.32 7.33 -19.29
C PRO A 661 17.82 7.21 -19.04
N THR A 662 17.37 7.77 -17.91
CA THR A 662 15.96 7.82 -17.55
C THR A 662 15.25 9.07 -18.09
N VAL A 663 15.99 9.95 -18.75
CA VAL A 663 15.49 11.16 -19.39
C VAL A 663 15.50 11.02 -20.89
N LYS A 664 14.58 11.71 -21.54
CA LYS A 664 14.53 11.77 -23.01
C LYS A 664 15.84 12.31 -23.59
N GLN A 665 16.41 11.60 -24.56
CA GLN A 665 17.62 11.99 -25.22
C GLN A 665 17.28 12.70 -26.55
N PRO A 666 17.81 13.88 -26.79
CA PRO A 666 17.47 14.66 -27.99
C PRO A 666 18.10 14.12 -29.27
N GLU A 667 19.17 13.33 -29.16
CA GLU A 667 19.95 12.87 -30.31
C GLU A 667 20.20 11.35 -30.26
N ILE A 668 20.08 10.70 -31.40
CA ILE A 668 20.46 9.30 -31.59
C ILE A 668 21.98 9.25 -31.79
N LYS A 669 22.71 8.52 -30.96
CA LYS A 669 24.16 8.37 -31.03
C LYS A 669 24.54 6.88 -31.12
N PRO A 670 25.44 6.52 -32.08
CA PRO A 670 25.96 5.16 -32.13
C PRO A 670 26.66 4.76 -30.83
N GLY A 671 26.45 3.52 -30.40
CA GLY A 671 26.98 2.97 -29.13
C GLY A 671 26.25 3.41 -27.86
N PHE A 672 25.15 4.14 -28.00
CA PHE A 672 24.37 4.62 -26.86
C PHE A 672 22.90 4.23 -26.95
N TRP A 673 22.26 4.15 -25.81
CA TRP A 673 20.81 4.09 -25.71
C TRP A 673 20.23 5.49 -25.87
N THR A 674 19.12 5.57 -26.57
CA THR A 674 18.28 6.76 -26.64
C THR A 674 16.87 6.41 -26.21
N VAL A 675 16.15 7.41 -25.72
CA VAL A 675 14.73 7.30 -25.35
C VAL A 675 13.98 8.31 -26.19
N ASP A 676 12.99 7.87 -26.93
CA ASP A 676 12.14 8.74 -27.74
C ASP A 676 10.64 8.55 -27.43
N THR A 677 9.84 9.40 -28.01
CA THR A 677 8.38 9.30 -27.98
C THR A 677 7.92 8.23 -28.99
N TYR A 678 7.04 7.34 -28.55
CA TYR A 678 6.44 6.32 -29.41
C TYR A 678 4.94 6.24 -29.16
N ARG A 679 4.16 6.41 -30.23
CA ARG A 679 2.71 6.21 -30.20
C ARG A 679 2.30 5.31 -31.36
N PRO A 680 1.71 4.12 -31.07
CA PRO A 680 1.17 3.26 -32.11
C PRO A 680 0.03 3.96 -32.89
N ALA A 681 -0.12 3.60 -34.16
CA ALA A 681 -1.15 4.19 -35.00
C ALA A 681 -2.59 3.83 -34.55
N ASP A 682 -2.77 2.71 -33.88
CA ASP A 682 -4.06 2.14 -33.46
C ASP A 682 -4.34 2.29 -31.96
N THR A 683 -3.84 3.38 -31.35
CA THR A 683 -4.00 3.65 -29.91
C THR A 683 -5.45 3.69 -29.43
N GLU A 684 -6.41 3.92 -30.30
CA GLU A 684 -7.84 3.88 -29.96
C GLU A 684 -8.29 2.48 -29.50
N SER A 685 -7.60 1.42 -29.96
CA SER A 685 -7.88 0.03 -29.55
C SER A 685 -7.45 -0.27 -28.11
N PHE A 686 -6.67 0.59 -27.47
CA PHE A 686 -6.10 0.38 -26.14
C PHE A 686 -6.94 0.97 -25.00
N GLY A 687 -8.13 1.47 -25.27
CA GLY A 687 -9.04 2.06 -24.29
C GLY A 687 -8.64 3.48 -23.91
N SER A 688 -7.59 3.69 -23.12
CA SER A 688 -7.10 5.02 -22.79
C SER A 688 -5.59 5.11 -23.04
N TRP A 689 -5.19 6.04 -23.87
CA TRP A 689 -3.82 6.47 -24.03
C TRP A 689 -3.58 7.70 -23.15
N LYS A 690 -2.67 7.63 -22.19
CA LYS A 690 -2.48 8.68 -21.17
C LYS A 690 -1.09 9.28 -21.12
N GLY A 691 -0.26 9.04 -22.06
CA GLY A 691 1.09 9.55 -21.93
C GLY A 691 1.63 10.01 -23.23
N GLU A 692 2.05 11.22 -23.28
CA GLU A 692 2.88 11.75 -24.34
C GLU A 692 3.87 12.66 -23.64
N ASP A 693 5.16 12.49 -23.97
CA ASP A 693 6.20 13.46 -23.72
C ASP A 693 6.38 13.89 -22.25
N THR A 694 6.99 13.03 -21.46
CA THR A 694 7.48 13.41 -20.14
C THR A 694 9.01 13.45 -20.12
N ASP A 695 9.54 14.19 -19.15
CA ASP A 695 10.99 14.29 -18.94
C ASP A 695 11.59 12.98 -18.39
N THR A 696 10.76 12.05 -17.88
CA THR A 696 11.17 10.76 -17.30
C THR A 696 10.37 9.59 -17.88
N PRO A 697 10.52 9.28 -19.18
CA PRO A 697 9.70 8.24 -19.83
C PRO A 697 10.03 6.83 -19.34
N TRP A 698 11.24 6.58 -18.87
CA TRP A 698 11.68 5.33 -18.26
C TRP A 698 12.35 5.62 -16.91
N VAL A 699 12.16 4.73 -15.95
CA VAL A 699 12.63 4.92 -14.58
C VAL A 699 13.36 3.66 -14.11
N TYR A 700 14.55 3.82 -13.55
CA TYR A 700 15.29 2.77 -12.89
C TYR A 700 14.99 2.78 -11.39
N GLY A 701 14.79 1.61 -10.79
CA GLY A 701 14.56 1.49 -9.36
C GLY A 701 14.17 0.09 -8.92
N GLU A 702 14.04 -0.08 -7.63
CA GLU A 702 13.48 -1.30 -7.02
C GLU A 702 11.94 -1.23 -7.02
N THR A 703 11.31 -2.40 -7.08
CA THR A 703 9.87 -2.47 -7.08
C THR A 703 9.33 -3.09 -5.81
N GLY A 704 8.25 -2.51 -5.28
CA GLY A 704 7.47 -3.10 -4.20
C GLY A 704 6.40 -4.10 -4.63
N ASN A 705 6.24 -4.43 -5.91
CA ASN A 705 5.04 -5.15 -6.41
C ASN A 705 5.31 -6.56 -6.94
N GLY A 706 6.21 -7.27 -6.28
CA GLY A 706 6.48 -8.68 -6.56
C GLY A 706 7.46 -8.93 -7.71
N SER A 707 8.06 -7.91 -8.27
CA SER A 707 9.31 -7.99 -8.99
C SER A 707 10.46 -8.20 -8.01
N VAL A 708 11.47 -8.93 -8.42
CA VAL A 708 12.63 -9.23 -7.57
C VAL A 708 13.84 -8.45 -8.09
N GLY A 709 14.38 -7.55 -7.25
CA GLY A 709 15.55 -6.74 -7.57
C GLY A 709 15.23 -5.46 -8.33
N ALA A 710 16.27 -4.71 -8.66
CA ALA A 710 16.18 -3.46 -9.40
C ALA A 710 16.12 -3.70 -10.92
N GLY A 711 15.60 -2.74 -11.64
CA GLY A 711 15.51 -2.76 -13.10
C GLY A 711 14.93 -1.47 -13.65
N ILE A 712 14.72 -1.42 -14.96
CA ILE A 712 14.09 -0.28 -15.62
C ILE A 712 12.67 -0.61 -16.05
N TYR A 713 11.76 0.34 -15.94
CA TYR A 713 10.38 0.20 -16.38
C TYR A 713 9.89 1.49 -17.05
N GLN A 714 8.87 1.34 -17.89
CA GLN A 714 8.24 2.49 -18.53
C GLN A 714 7.46 3.31 -17.50
N GLY A 715 7.93 4.50 -17.19
CA GLY A 715 7.29 5.43 -16.26
C GLY A 715 6.13 6.18 -16.89
N THR A 716 6.19 6.41 -18.20
CA THR A 716 5.14 7.08 -18.96
C THR A 716 4.86 6.34 -20.25
N GLN A 717 3.60 6.08 -20.53
CA GLN A 717 3.15 5.48 -21.78
C GLN A 717 3.61 6.34 -22.98
N GLY A 718 4.05 5.68 -24.05
CA GLY A 718 4.42 6.38 -25.28
C GLY A 718 5.91 6.64 -25.42
N SER A 719 6.75 5.84 -24.79
CA SER A 719 8.21 5.92 -24.94
C SER A 719 8.80 4.61 -25.46
N ARG A 720 9.96 4.73 -26.10
CA ARG A 720 10.70 3.62 -26.69
C ARG A 720 12.18 3.75 -26.32
N LEU A 721 12.77 2.63 -25.89
CA LEU A 721 14.22 2.49 -25.73
C LEU A 721 14.85 2.02 -27.03
N MET A 722 15.95 2.62 -27.46
CA MET A 722 16.65 2.24 -28.67
C MET A 722 18.14 2.24 -28.46
N TYR A 723 18.80 1.13 -28.80
CA TYR A 723 20.24 1.04 -28.88
C TYR A 723 20.65 1.12 -30.35
N THR A 724 21.44 2.12 -30.69
CA THR A 724 21.99 2.30 -32.03
C THR A 724 23.40 1.68 -32.09
N PRO A 725 23.64 0.66 -32.94
CA PRO A 725 24.93 0.01 -32.99
C PRO A 725 26.00 0.93 -33.61
N VAL A 726 27.25 0.67 -33.26
CA VAL A 726 28.41 1.30 -33.84
C VAL A 726 28.90 0.50 -35.03
N GLU A 727 29.85 1.05 -35.77
CA GLU A 727 30.50 0.35 -36.87
C GLU A 727 31.10 -1.00 -36.36
N GLY A 728 30.73 -2.09 -37.01
CA GLY A 728 31.13 -3.46 -36.66
C GLY A 728 30.16 -4.21 -35.73
N GLU A 729 29.12 -3.55 -35.23
CA GLU A 729 28.06 -4.16 -34.43
C GLU A 729 26.79 -4.47 -35.25
N TYR A 730 26.90 -4.46 -36.56
CA TYR A 730 25.83 -4.85 -37.48
C TYR A 730 25.94 -6.32 -37.87
N GLY A 731 24.86 -6.85 -38.39
CA GLY A 731 24.82 -8.22 -38.88
C GLY A 731 23.90 -9.11 -38.04
N ASP A 732 24.21 -10.39 -38.04
CA ASP A 732 23.48 -11.35 -37.24
C ASP A 732 23.66 -11.06 -35.74
N MET A 733 22.58 -11.17 -35.00
CA MET A 733 22.57 -10.81 -33.58
C MET A 733 21.68 -11.71 -32.73
N THR A 734 22.04 -11.82 -31.49
CA THR A 734 21.22 -12.48 -30.45
C THR A 734 20.99 -11.50 -29.32
N VAL A 735 19.74 -11.28 -28.98
CA VAL A 735 19.31 -10.47 -27.83
C VAL A 735 18.75 -11.40 -26.77
N LYS A 736 19.22 -11.24 -25.52
CA LYS A 736 18.64 -11.90 -24.34
C LYS A 736 18.17 -10.84 -23.38
N LEU A 737 16.93 -10.97 -22.90
CA LEU A 737 16.28 -10.03 -22.00
C LEU A 737 15.63 -10.80 -20.85
N VAL A 738 15.85 -10.33 -19.62
CA VAL A 738 15.14 -10.83 -18.43
C VAL A 738 14.11 -9.78 -18.00
N ALA A 739 12.87 -10.20 -17.85
CA ALA A 739 11.76 -9.31 -17.56
C ALA A 739 10.79 -9.86 -16.51
N ASP A 740 10.23 -8.97 -15.72
CA ASP A 740 9.14 -9.24 -14.78
C ASP A 740 7.89 -8.46 -15.19
N PRO A 741 6.82 -9.13 -15.63
CA PRO A 741 5.54 -8.46 -15.87
C PRO A 741 4.90 -8.03 -14.54
N ALA A 742 4.28 -6.86 -14.53
CA ALA A 742 3.56 -6.39 -13.34
C ALA A 742 2.41 -7.34 -12.97
N LYS A 743 2.34 -7.75 -11.71
CA LYS A 743 1.36 -8.74 -11.23
C LYS A 743 -0.07 -8.20 -11.14
N THR A 744 -0.23 -6.90 -10.99
CA THR A 744 -1.53 -6.28 -10.67
C THR A 744 -2.38 -5.93 -11.89
N ALA A 745 -1.81 -5.88 -13.07
CA ALA A 745 -2.54 -5.41 -14.24
C ALA A 745 -2.30 -6.29 -15.47
N GLY A 746 -2.85 -7.49 -15.39
CA GLY A 746 -2.97 -8.33 -16.57
C GLY A 746 -1.66 -8.50 -17.35
N GLN A 747 -0.67 -9.07 -16.71
CA GLN A 747 0.61 -9.39 -17.35
C GLN A 747 1.43 -8.15 -17.75
N GLY A 748 1.34 -7.07 -16.98
CA GLY A 748 2.15 -5.89 -17.17
C GLY A 748 1.66 -4.90 -18.24
N PHE A 749 0.45 -5.05 -18.73
CA PHE A 749 -0.03 -4.23 -19.85
C PHE A 749 -1.24 -3.34 -19.53
N GLY A 750 -2.02 -3.61 -18.53
CA GLY A 750 -3.24 -2.86 -18.22
C GLY A 750 -4.45 -3.27 -19.08
N SER A 751 -4.46 -3.09 -20.38
CA SER A 751 -5.61 -3.39 -21.26
C SER A 751 -5.32 -4.46 -22.32
N ALA A 752 -6.32 -5.20 -22.72
CA ALA A 752 -6.20 -6.16 -23.83
C ALA A 752 -5.81 -5.45 -25.13
N GLY A 753 -4.92 -6.06 -25.90
CA GLY A 753 -4.38 -5.50 -27.13
C GLY A 753 -3.12 -4.65 -26.94
N GLN A 754 -2.81 -4.20 -25.71
CA GLN A 754 -1.52 -3.58 -25.41
C GLN A 754 -0.39 -4.61 -25.51
N TYR A 755 0.81 -4.16 -25.86
CA TYR A 755 1.92 -5.04 -26.17
C TYR A 755 3.27 -4.49 -25.75
N MET A 756 4.24 -5.39 -25.70
CA MET A 756 5.66 -5.08 -25.64
C MET A 756 6.34 -5.71 -26.85
N ASP A 757 7.19 -4.95 -27.53
CA ASP A 757 8.04 -5.42 -28.62
C ASP A 757 9.50 -5.42 -28.18
N VAL A 758 10.17 -6.53 -28.40
CA VAL A 758 11.63 -6.64 -28.35
C VAL A 758 12.12 -6.71 -29.77
N CYS A 759 12.73 -5.60 -30.23
CA CYS A 759 13.10 -5.43 -31.63
C CYS A 759 14.57 -5.77 -31.85
N VAL A 760 14.87 -6.35 -33.00
CA VAL A 760 16.21 -6.64 -33.50
C VAL A 760 16.34 -6.15 -34.94
N LYS A 761 17.60 -5.89 -35.38
CA LYS A 761 17.86 -5.28 -36.68
C LYS A 761 16.96 -4.06 -36.92
N PHE A 762 16.77 -3.24 -35.85
CA PHE A 762 15.87 -2.11 -35.87
C PHE A 762 16.62 -0.84 -36.25
N ASP A 763 16.29 -0.32 -37.42
CA ASP A 763 16.80 0.97 -37.90
C ASP A 763 15.89 2.07 -37.32
N THR A 764 16.45 2.88 -36.43
CA THR A 764 15.74 3.96 -35.76
C THR A 764 15.40 5.14 -36.72
N SER A 765 16.08 5.27 -37.82
CA SER A 765 15.84 6.34 -38.79
C SER A 765 14.67 6.05 -39.74
N THR A 766 14.54 4.81 -40.15
CA THR A 766 13.48 4.34 -41.05
C THR A 766 12.35 3.60 -40.37
N LEU A 767 12.49 3.30 -39.08
CA LEU A 767 11.55 2.47 -38.28
C LEU A 767 11.27 1.13 -38.96
N THR A 768 12.34 0.50 -39.47
CA THR A 768 12.29 -0.83 -40.10
C THR A 768 13.03 -1.84 -39.23
N GLY A 769 12.58 -3.08 -39.23
CA GLY A 769 13.24 -4.13 -38.46
C GLY A 769 12.27 -5.27 -38.16
N TYR A 770 12.60 -6.05 -37.11
CA TYR A 770 11.83 -7.21 -36.71
C TYR A 770 11.69 -7.23 -35.19
N ALA A 771 10.63 -7.85 -34.70
CA ALA A 771 10.43 -7.94 -33.25
C ALA A 771 9.71 -9.24 -32.85
N LEU A 772 9.94 -9.64 -31.61
CA LEU A 772 9.01 -10.46 -30.85
C LEU A 772 8.01 -9.53 -30.19
N ARG A 773 6.73 -9.70 -30.51
CA ARG A 773 5.61 -8.97 -29.89
C ARG A 773 4.92 -9.84 -28.87
N ILE A 774 4.73 -9.30 -27.67
CA ILE A 774 4.03 -9.92 -26.55
C ILE A 774 2.76 -9.11 -26.32
N VAL A 775 1.58 -9.70 -26.56
CA VAL A 775 0.30 -8.99 -26.56
C VAL A 775 -0.59 -9.51 -25.46
N ARG A 776 -1.19 -8.62 -24.69
CA ARG A 776 -2.20 -8.99 -23.73
C ARG A 776 -3.48 -9.47 -24.41
N THR A 777 -3.94 -10.68 -24.06
CA THR A 777 -5.20 -11.23 -24.54
C THR A 777 -6.42 -10.55 -23.93
N LYS A 778 -7.60 -10.68 -24.56
CA LYS A 778 -8.90 -10.23 -24.01
C LYS A 778 -9.34 -11.02 -22.78
N ALA A 779 -8.96 -12.29 -22.70
CA ALA A 779 -9.26 -13.11 -21.53
C ALA A 779 -8.47 -12.57 -20.33
N ALA A 780 -9.11 -12.42 -19.19
CA ALA A 780 -8.45 -12.11 -17.94
C ALA A 780 -7.70 -13.35 -17.44
N SER A 781 -6.70 -13.79 -18.17
CA SER A 781 -5.85 -14.93 -17.86
C SER A 781 -4.40 -14.48 -17.73
N ASN A 782 -3.59 -15.28 -17.06
CA ASN A 782 -2.15 -15.09 -17.00
C ASN A 782 -1.43 -15.53 -18.29
N ALA A 783 -2.15 -15.69 -19.40
CA ALA A 783 -1.60 -15.99 -20.70
C ALA A 783 -1.60 -14.75 -21.59
N VAL A 784 -0.56 -14.64 -22.41
CA VAL A 784 -0.38 -13.59 -23.41
C VAL A 784 -0.16 -14.23 -24.78
N THR A 785 -0.36 -13.46 -25.85
CA THR A 785 -0.04 -13.90 -27.21
C THR A 785 1.38 -13.49 -27.55
N PHE A 786 2.17 -14.42 -28.11
CA PHE A 786 3.48 -14.19 -28.69
C PHE A 786 3.40 -14.30 -30.19
N VAL A 787 4.02 -13.38 -30.91
CA VAL A 787 4.05 -13.37 -32.38
C VAL A 787 5.29 -12.64 -32.89
N LEU A 788 5.88 -13.08 -33.98
CA LEU A 788 6.93 -12.34 -34.66
C LEU A 788 6.34 -11.31 -35.62
N VAL A 789 6.89 -10.09 -35.62
CA VAL A 789 6.42 -8.99 -36.44
C VAL A 789 7.56 -8.38 -37.26
N LYS A 790 7.21 -7.86 -38.44
CA LYS A 790 8.06 -7.02 -39.28
C LYS A 790 7.60 -5.58 -39.13
N TYR A 791 8.56 -4.68 -38.96
CA TYR A 791 8.38 -3.23 -39.09
C TYR A 791 8.79 -2.77 -40.50
N ASP A 792 7.96 -1.94 -41.10
CA ASP A 792 8.22 -1.29 -42.38
C ASP A 792 7.71 0.17 -42.33
N ASN A 793 8.61 1.12 -42.21
CA ASN A 793 8.31 2.53 -41.98
C ASN A 793 7.33 2.75 -40.82
N GLY A 794 7.57 2.06 -39.72
CA GLY A 794 6.74 2.13 -38.51
C GLY A 794 5.46 1.31 -38.54
N ASN A 795 5.06 0.78 -39.69
CA ASN A 795 3.91 -0.13 -39.78
C ASN A 795 4.33 -1.55 -39.43
N THR A 796 3.45 -2.32 -38.79
CA THR A 796 3.75 -3.70 -38.42
C THR A 796 2.87 -4.72 -39.13
N SER A 797 3.47 -5.86 -39.45
CA SER A 797 2.77 -7.04 -39.97
C SER A 797 3.26 -8.30 -39.26
N TYR A 798 2.36 -9.24 -39.01
CA TYR A 798 2.71 -10.54 -38.44
C TYR A 798 3.43 -11.40 -39.49
N ILE A 799 4.53 -12.02 -39.08
CA ILE A 799 5.37 -12.87 -39.92
C ILE A 799 5.48 -14.31 -39.38
N SER A 800 4.79 -14.61 -38.27
CA SER A 800 4.64 -15.94 -37.72
C SER A 800 3.19 -16.19 -37.33
N ASP A 801 2.84 -17.44 -36.99
CA ASP A 801 1.61 -17.75 -36.28
C ASP A 801 1.66 -17.16 -34.86
N GLU A 802 0.47 -16.89 -34.31
CA GLU A 802 0.29 -16.44 -32.93
C GLU A 802 0.28 -17.65 -31.98
N VAL A 803 1.02 -17.57 -30.88
CA VAL A 803 1.04 -18.58 -29.81
C VAL A 803 0.58 -17.95 -28.50
N ILE A 804 -0.47 -18.50 -27.91
CA ILE A 804 -0.93 -18.13 -26.57
C ILE A 804 -0.20 -18.99 -25.55
N ALA A 805 0.54 -18.34 -24.65
CA ALA A 805 1.38 -19.00 -23.65
C ALA A 805 1.29 -18.33 -22.29
N SER A 806 1.61 -19.10 -21.25
CA SER A 806 1.61 -18.65 -19.85
C SER A 806 3.02 -18.57 -19.25
N CYS A 807 4.03 -18.30 -20.07
CA CYS A 807 5.44 -18.16 -19.65
C CYS A 807 5.88 -16.71 -19.39
N PHE A 808 5.03 -15.71 -19.63
CA PHE A 808 5.35 -14.32 -19.33
C PHE A 808 5.08 -14.05 -17.85
N LEU A 809 5.98 -14.54 -17.00
CA LEU A 809 5.89 -14.51 -15.54
C LEU A 809 7.20 -13.95 -14.97
N THR A 810 7.29 -13.81 -13.65
CA THR A 810 8.47 -13.32 -12.94
C THR A 810 9.73 -14.09 -13.35
N GLY A 811 10.77 -13.37 -13.77
CA GLY A 811 12.02 -13.95 -14.28
C GLY A 811 11.92 -14.46 -15.70
N CYS A 812 10.95 -13.97 -16.50
CA CYS A 812 10.80 -14.38 -17.89
C CYS A 812 12.08 -14.08 -18.69
N GLU A 813 12.66 -15.12 -19.28
CA GLU A 813 13.83 -15.04 -20.15
C GLU A 813 13.40 -15.08 -21.62
N ILE A 814 13.77 -14.03 -22.37
CA ILE A 814 13.47 -13.87 -23.78
C ILE A 814 14.77 -13.93 -24.54
N THR A 815 14.92 -14.88 -25.46
CA THR A 815 16.02 -14.94 -26.41
C THR A 815 15.47 -14.71 -27.82
N LEU A 816 15.91 -13.65 -28.47
CA LEU A 816 15.55 -13.32 -29.84
C LEU A 816 16.81 -13.32 -30.71
N LYS A 817 16.86 -14.18 -31.71
CA LYS A 817 18.04 -14.38 -32.57
C LYS A 817 17.68 -14.11 -34.04
N ALA A 818 18.40 -13.21 -34.67
CA ALA A 818 18.36 -12.94 -36.09
C ALA A 818 19.64 -13.44 -36.74
N GLU A 819 19.61 -14.54 -37.46
CA GLU A 819 20.79 -15.19 -38.06
C GLU A 819 20.47 -15.78 -39.45
N GLY A 820 21.30 -15.49 -40.45
CA GLY A 820 21.26 -16.13 -41.73
C GLY A 820 19.92 -15.99 -42.47
N GLY A 821 19.22 -14.87 -42.31
CA GLY A 821 17.89 -14.65 -42.90
C GLY A 821 16.74 -15.31 -42.17
N LYS A 822 16.95 -15.75 -40.92
CA LYS A 822 15.91 -16.27 -40.01
C LYS A 822 15.87 -15.49 -38.71
N LEU A 823 14.66 -15.27 -38.24
CA LEU A 823 14.36 -14.78 -36.90
C LEU A 823 13.81 -15.94 -36.07
N THR A 824 14.41 -16.19 -34.92
CA THR A 824 13.90 -17.16 -33.94
C THR A 824 13.71 -16.49 -32.59
N ALA A 825 12.62 -16.81 -31.92
CA ALA A 825 12.38 -16.38 -30.56
C ALA A 825 12.19 -17.60 -29.67
N HIS A 826 12.86 -17.64 -28.54
CA HIS A 826 12.68 -18.60 -27.47
C HIS A 826 12.32 -17.84 -26.21
N VAL A 827 11.22 -18.24 -25.54
CA VAL A 827 10.75 -17.61 -24.31
C VAL A 827 10.45 -18.66 -23.28
N GLU A 828 11.07 -18.57 -22.13
CA GLU A 828 10.85 -19.43 -20.98
C GLU A 828 10.86 -18.63 -19.68
N THR A 829 10.46 -19.27 -18.59
CA THR A 829 10.47 -18.68 -17.26
C THR A 829 10.82 -19.73 -16.21
N PRO A 830 11.63 -19.40 -15.18
CA PRO A 830 11.85 -20.29 -14.05
C PRO A 830 10.62 -20.45 -13.16
N THR A 831 9.67 -19.54 -13.26
CA THR A 831 8.41 -19.57 -12.49
C THR A 831 7.50 -20.67 -13.03
N ALA A 832 7.03 -21.57 -12.14
CA ALA A 832 6.17 -22.67 -12.51
C ALA A 832 4.84 -22.19 -13.13
N GLN A 833 4.36 -22.93 -14.12
CA GLN A 833 3.06 -22.65 -14.73
C GLN A 833 1.93 -22.77 -13.71
N LEU A 834 1.01 -21.83 -13.73
CA LEU A 834 -0.19 -21.88 -12.90
C LEU A 834 -1.10 -23.04 -13.31
N VAL A 835 -1.71 -23.71 -12.34
CA VAL A 835 -2.51 -24.92 -12.55
C VAL A 835 -3.70 -24.68 -13.47
N ASP A 836 -4.37 -23.56 -13.35
CA ASP A 836 -5.51 -23.17 -14.21
C ASP A 836 -5.07 -22.92 -15.65
N GLN A 837 -3.86 -22.40 -15.88
CA GLN A 837 -3.30 -22.15 -17.20
C GLN A 837 -2.88 -23.45 -17.89
N ALA A 838 -2.29 -24.38 -17.13
CA ALA A 838 -1.99 -25.72 -17.62
C ALA A 838 -3.28 -26.50 -17.98
N ALA A 839 -4.32 -26.40 -17.14
CA ALA A 839 -5.62 -27.00 -17.38
C ALA A 839 -6.33 -26.40 -18.62
N ALA A 840 -6.10 -25.12 -18.90
CA ALA A 840 -6.59 -24.45 -20.11
C ALA A 840 -5.83 -24.86 -21.39
N GLY A 841 -4.74 -25.63 -21.25
CA GLY A 841 -3.94 -26.13 -22.37
C GLY A 841 -2.96 -25.11 -22.96
N TYR A 842 -2.64 -24.04 -22.24
CA TYR A 842 -1.64 -23.08 -22.69
C TYR A 842 -0.23 -23.66 -22.57
N VAL A 843 0.63 -23.38 -23.55
CA VAL A 843 2.04 -23.75 -23.47
C VAL A 843 2.78 -22.88 -22.46
N HIS A 844 3.88 -23.39 -21.93
CA HIS A 844 4.71 -22.69 -20.93
C HIS A 844 6.10 -22.35 -21.44
N VAL A 845 6.41 -22.74 -22.67
CA VAL A 845 7.61 -22.37 -23.42
C VAL A 845 7.17 -22.00 -24.83
N VAL A 846 7.74 -20.93 -25.38
CA VAL A 846 7.42 -20.45 -26.72
C VAL A 846 8.65 -20.55 -27.61
N ASP A 847 8.49 -21.20 -28.74
CA ASP A 847 9.46 -21.24 -29.83
C ASP A 847 8.77 -20.74 -31.12
N LEU A 848 9.27 -19.63 -31.66
CA LEU A 848 8.78 -19.05 -32.92
C LEU A 848 9.92 -18.92 -33.91
N THR A 849 9.57 -19.02 -35.19
CA THR A 849 10.53 -18.81 -36.28
C THR A 849 9.86 -18.15 -37.46
N ALA A 850 10.59 -17.28 -38.16
CA ALA A 850 10.15 -16.63 -39.39
C ALA A 850 11.34 -16.36 -40.32
N ASP A 851 11.07 -16.27 -41.63
CA ASP A 851 12.04 -15.80 -42.58
C ASP A 851 12.10 -14.26 -42.54
N ILE A 852 13.33 -13.72 -42.60
CA ILE A 852 13.61 -12.27 -42.61
C ILE A 852 14.61 -11.93 -43.72
N ASP A 853 14.74 -10.66 -44.00
CA ASP A 853 15.80 -10.21 -44.90
C ASP A 853 17.17 -10.42 -44.24
N ALA A 854 18.00 -11.26 -44.84
CA ALA A 854 19.34 -11.54 -44.37
C ALA A 854 20.24 -10.29 -44.34
N ASN A 855 19.93 -9.30 -45.18
CA ASN A 855 20.69 -8.04 -45.31
C ASN A 855 20.10 -6.93 -44.41
N ALA A 856 19.04 -7.19 -43.67
CA ALA A 856 18.51 -6.22 -42.71
C ALA A 856 19.57 -5.86 -41.66
N TYR A 857 19.65 -4.59 -41.33
CA TYR A 857 20.57 -4.09 -40.31
C TYR A 857 19.84 -3.18 -39.34
N GLY A 858 20.46 -2.89 -38.22
CA GLY A 858 19.93 -2.03 -37.18
C GLY A 858 20.30 -2.51 -35.79
N GLY A 859 19.86 -1.79 -34.83
CA GLY A 859 20.11 -2.08 -33.41
C GLY A 859 19.00 -2.86 -32.76
N VAL A 860 18.85 -2.59 -31.48
CA VAL A 860 17.83 -3.15 -30.61
C VAL A 860 16.88 -2.05 -30.12
N ALA A 861 15.58 -2.32 -30.10
CA ALA A 861 14.63 -1.41 -29.49
C ALA A 861 13.65 -2.18 -28.61
N ILE A 862 13.17 -1.52 -27.55
CA ILE A 862 12.11 -2.04 -26.70
C ILE A 862 11.00 -1.00 -26.65
N GLN A 863 9.79 -1.42 -26.98
CA GLN A 863 8.60 -0.59 -27.02
C GLN A 863 7.55 -1.21 -26.11
N HIS A 864 6.92 -0.40 -25.28
CA HIS A 864 5.88 -0.88 -24.37
C HIS A 864 4.67 0.06 -24.45
N THR A 865 3.51 -0.50 -24.78
CA THR A 865 2.27 0.29 -24.93
C THR A 865 1.34 0.20 -23.73
N GLY A 866 1.74 -0.49 -22.67
CA GLY A 866 0.96 -0.63 -21.44
C GLY A 866 0.70 0.70 -20.77
N THR A 867 -0.49 0.84 -20.19
CA THR A 867 -0.81 2.00 -19.36
C THR A 867 -0.06 1.93 -18.04
N THR A 868 0.63 3.01 -17.71
CA THR A 868 1.16 3.21 -16.37
C THR A 868 0.02 3.65 -15.45
N GLY A 869 -0.19 2.94 -14.34
CA GLY A 869 -1.17 3.36 -13.32
C GLY A 869 -0.69 4.56 -12.51
N THR A 870 -1.51 5.01 -11.57
CA THR A 870 -1.14 6.02 -10.56
C THR A 870 -0.07 5.48 -9.62
N GLY A 871 1.12 5.31 -10.04
CA GLY A 871 2.21 4.70 -9.29
C GLY A 871 3.29 4.22 -10.26
N GLY A 872 3.19 4.65 -11.51
CA GLY A 872 4.19 4.44 -12.54
C GLY A 872 4.24 2.98 -13.02
N TRP A 873 5.06 2.17 -12.43
CA TRP A 873 5.38 0.82 -12.86
C TRP A 873 4.28 -0.25 -12.65
N GLN A 874 3.19 0.05 -11.94
CA GLN A 874 2.16 -0.94 -11.57
C GLN A 874 1.55 -1.70 -12.75
N ASN A 875 1.53 -1.09 -13.91
CA ASN A 875 1.04 -1.69 -15.15
C ASN A 875 2.14 -1.89 -16.20
N SER A 876 3.40 -1.77 -15.83
CA SER A 876 4.54 -1.88 -16.72
C SER A 876 5.36 -3.12 -16.43
N THR A 877 5.96 -3.69 -17.46
CA THR A 877 6.96 -4.74 -17.30
C THR A 877 8.28 -4.10 -16.87
N MET A 878 8.92 -4.72 -15.86
CA MET A 878 10.27 -4.36 -15.44
C MET A 878 11.30 -5.17 -16.23
N LEU A 879 12.34 -4.50 -16.69
CA LEU A 879 13.47 -5.10 -17.41
C LEU A 879 14.67 -5.13 -16.45
N HIS A 880 15.22 -6.32 -16.18
CA HIS A 880 16.32 -6.49 -15.23
C HIS A 880 17.69 -6.49 -15.88
N SER A 881 17.81 -7.17 -17.01
CA SER A 881 19.07 -7.27 -17.73
C SER A 881 18.83 -7.49 -19.22
N LEU A 882 19.75 -6.99 -20.02
CA LEU A 882 19.77 -7.22 -21.46
C LEU A 882 21.20 -7.49 -21.91
N SER A 883 21.36 -8.47 -22.81
CA SER A 883 22.60 -8.67 -23.55
C SER A 883 22.35 -8.70 -25.04
N ILE A 884 23.31 -8.18 -25.80
CA ILE A 884 23.34 -8.22 -27.26
C ILE A 884 24.66 -8.87 -27.68
N GLU A 885 24.59 -9.90 -28.49
CA GLU A 885 25.73 -10.57 -29.08
C GLU A 885 25.66 -10.42 -30.59
N TRP A 886 26.69 -9.87 -31.21
CA TRP A 886 26.82 -9.78 -32.68
C TRP A 886 27.74 -10.88 -33.20
N ALA A 887 27.36 -11.53 -34.31
CA ALA A 887 28.10 -12.64 -34.90
C ALA A 887 29.42 -12.21 -35.59
N GLY A 888 29.68 -10.96 -35.65
CA GLY A 888 31.01 -10.44 -35.89
C GLY A 888 31.55 -10.49 -37.27
N ASP A 889 30.78 -10.69 -38.27
CA ASP A 889 31.23 -10.54 -39.65
C ASP A 889 31.03 -9.09 -40.13
N THR A 890 32.13 -8.42 -40.37
CA THR A 890 32.19 -7.01 -40.79
C THR A 890 31.59 -6.74 -42.19
N ASN A 891 31.14 -7.77 -42.88
CA ASN A 891 30.61 -7.65 -44.21
C ASN A 891 29.14 -7.20 -44.28
N GLN A 892 28.49 -6.98 -43.15
CA GLN A 892 27.08 -6.52 -43.08
C GLN A 892 26.95 -5.10 -42.53
N ASN A 893 27.96 -4.27 -42.66
CA ASN A 893 27.75 -2.83 -42.40
C ASN A 893 26.64 -2.33 -43.31
N PRO A 894 25.77 -1.42 -42.81
CA PRO A 894 24.76 -0.83 -43.67
C PRO A 894 25.45 -0.29 -44.89
N VAL A 895 25.01 -0.73 -46.07
CA VAL A 895 25.40 -0.08 -47.31
C VAL A 895 24.91 1.35 -47.17
N VAL A 896 25.80 2.27 -46.89
CA VAL A 896 25.50 3.70 -47.00
C VAL A 896 24.98 3.85 -48.40
N LYS A 897 23.69 4.13 -48.58
CA LYS A 897 23.17 4.57 -49.84
C LYS A 897 23.95 5.86 -50.13
N GLU A 898 24.96 5.79 -50.96
CA GLU A 898 25.53 6.99 -51.55
C GLU A 898 24.35 7.72 -52.18
N ASP A 899 23.96 8.83 -51.59
CA ASP A 899 23.13 9.79 -52.29
C ASP A 899 23.90 10.12 -53.54
N ALA A 900 23.28 9.86 -54.68
CA ALA A 900 23.89 9.96 -55.99
C ALA A 900 24.44 11.38 -56.36
N ASP A 901 24.45 12.30 -55.42
CA ASP A 901 24.86 13.69 -55.60
C ASP A 901 26.04 14.17 -54.74
N ASN A 902 26.66 13.32 -53.90
CA ASN A 902 27.85 13.71 -53.14
C ASN A 902 29.14 13.08 -53.67
N SER A 903 29.57 13.48 -54.87
CA SER A 903 30.91 13.26 -55.34
C SER A 903 31.89 14.31 -54.82
N ALA A 904 32.08 14.37 -53.50
CA ALA A 904 33.20 15.04 -52.86
C ALA A 904 33.16 14.78 -51.33
N THR A 905 33.65 13.69 -50.94
CA THR A 905 34.12 13.57 -49.57
C THR A 905 35.56 13.18 -49.56
N ASP A 906 36.32 14.20 -49.49
CA ASP A 906 37.65 14.15 -48.92
C ASP A 906 37.53 13.74 -47.44
N GLY A 907 38.42 12.86 -46.98
CA GLY A 907 38.34 12.32 -45.64
C GLY A 907 38.35 13.36 -44.53
N THR A 908 37.21 13.65 -44.00
CA THR A 908 37.09 14.45 -42.78
C THR A 908 37.24 13.52 -41.60
N THR A 909 38.35 13.61 -40.98
CA THR A 909 38.57 13.10 -39.60
C THR A 909 37.56 13.73 -38.66
N VAL A 910 37.15 12.97 -37.69
CA VAL A 910 36.17 13.29 -36.60
C VAL A 910 36.52 14.54 -35.76
N SER A 911 37.33 15.46 -36.26
CA SER A 911 37.75 16.68 -35.58
C SER A 911 36.84 17.91 -35.75
N ASP A 912 35.78 17.85 -36.56
CA ASP A 912 34.96 19.01 -36.88
C ASP A 912 33.53 19.03 -36.30
N LEU A 913 33.29 18.36 -35.16
CA LEU A 913 32.11 18.63 -34.35
C LEU A 913 32.40 19.64 -33.25
N THR A 914 32.89 20.82 -33.67
CA THR A 914 32.86 22.00 -32.79
C THR A 914 31.56 22.75 -32.99
N THR A 915 30.81 22.82 -31.96
CA THR A 915 29.65 23.66 -31.65
C THR A 915 29.81 25.07 -32.21
N THR A 916 28.93 25.47 -33.09
CA THR A 916 28.62 26.89 -33.31
C THR A 916 27.40 27.25 -32.46
N GLY A 917 27.64 27.67 -31.25
CA GLY A 917 26.66 28.40 -30.46
C GLY A 917 26.88 29.87 -30.63
N ASN A 918 25.91 30.58 -31.13
CA ASN A 918 25.87 32.03 -31.14
C ASN A 918 25.87 32.58 -29.73
N ALA A 919 26.90 33.38 -29.45
CA ALA A 919 26.91 34.27 -28.28
C ALA A 919 26.29 35.60 -28.67
N ASP A 920 25.46 36.16 -27.86
CA ASP A 920 25.28 37.60 -27.74
C ASP A 920 25.48 38.04 -26.29
N THR A 921 26.56 38.75 -26.15
CA THR A 921 26.96 39.85 -25.25
C THR A 921 26.07 40.26 -24.09
N ASP A 922 26.60 40.39 -22.85
CA ASP A 922 27.27 41.62 -22.43
C ASP A 922 27.95 41.49 -21.05
N SER A 923 29.16 42.00 -21.03
CA SER A 923 30.09 42.57 -20.02
C SER A 923 29.75 42.51 -18.51
N THR A 924 30.64 42.13 -17.68
CA THR A 924 31.69 42.92 -16.98
C THR A 924 32.28 42.09 -15.85
N GLY A 925 33.59 42.16 -15.84
CA GLY A 925 34.62 41.69 -15.01
C GLY A 925 34.46 41.48 -13.49
N SER A 926 35.15 40.47 -13.07
CA SER A 926 36.14 40.60 -11.99
C SER A 926 36.88 39.28 -11.79
N THR A 927 38.19 39.40 -11.80
CA THR A 927 39.19 38.38 -11.43
C THR A 927 39.03 38.02 -9.97
N ASP A 928 39.00 36.70 -9.67
CA ASP A 928 39.75 36.19 -8.53
C ASP A 928 40.02 34.67 -8.66
N ASN A 929 41.29 34.37 -8.50
CA ASN A 929 41.84 33.02 -8.42
C ASN A 929 41.46 32.38 -7.09
N SER A 930 40.76 31.28 -7.15
CA SER A 930 40.86 30.28 -6.08
C SER A 930 40.66 28.87 -6.67
N SER A 931 41.59 28.01 -6.33
CA SER A 931 41.63 26.58 -6.63
C SER A 931 40.31 25.90 -6.22
N GLY A 932 39.47 25.58 -7.21
CA GLY A 932 38.22 24.89 -6.97
C GLY A 932 38.44 23.39 -6.88
N THR A 933 38.32 22.86 -5.68
CA THR A 933 38.07 21.45 -5.45
C THR A 933 36.79 21.06 -6.18
N VAL A 934 36.90 20.08 -7.08
CA VAL A 934 35.74 19.49 -7.76
C VAL A 934 34.88 18.78 -6.71
N LYS A 935 33.74 19.36 -6.39
CA LYS A 935 32.71 18.67 -5.61
C LYS A 935 32.11 17.58 -6.46
N THR A 936 32.43 16.34 -6.16
CA THR A 936 31.84 15.17 -6.75
C THR A 936 30.36 15.06 -6.41
N GLY A 937 29.59 14.92 -7.39
CA GLY A 937 28.37 14.19 -7.70
C GLY A 937 27.19 14.08 -6.74
N ASP A 938 27.06 14.81 -5.63
CA ASP A 938 25.88 14.68 -4.75
C ASP A 938 24.86 15.85 -4.89
N THR A 939 25.13 16.81 -5.75
CA THR A 939 24.28 18.02 -5.89
C THR A 939 23.08 17.84 -6.81
N LEU A 940 23.06 16.84 -7.68
CA LEU A 940 21.92 16.61 -8.60
C LEU A 940 20.76 15.91 -7.93
N HIS A 941 20.99 14.97 -7.00
CA HIS A 941 19.93 14.32 -6.25
C HIS A 941 19.39 15.17 -5.09
N MET A 942 20.22 15.97 -4.43
CA MET A 942 19.76 16.89 -3.39
C MET A 942 18.89 18.02 -3.96
N GLY A 943 19.15 18.49 -5.16
CA GLY A 943 18.31 19.49 -5.84
C GLY A 943 16.92 18.94 -6.16
N LEU A 944 16.82 17.70 -6.58
CA LEU A 944 15.54 17.04 -6.86
C LEU A 944 14.74 16.77 -5.60
N TYR A 945 15.39 16.32 -4.53
CA TYR A 945 14.74 16.13 -3.22
C TYR A 945 14.37 17.46 -2.55
N ALA A 946 15.15 18.51 -2.72
CA ALA A 946 14.81 19.85 -2.25
C ALA A 946 13.64 20.45 -3.05
N ALA A 947 13.58 20.23 -4.36
CA ALA A 947 12.45 20.66 -5.18
C ALA A 947 11.17 19.88 -4.87
N LEU A 948 11.26 18.57 -4.68
CA LEU A 948 10.13 17.71 -4.26
C LEU A 948 9.66 18.05 -2.84
N SER A 949 10.56 18.36 -1.91
CA SER A 949 10.19 18.79 -0.58
C SER A 949 9.60 20.19 -0.56
N ALA A 950 10.03 21.10 -1.43
CA ALA A 950 9.46 22.44 -1.56
C ALA A 950 8.07 22.41 -2.19
N VAL A 951 7.84 21.55 -3.19
CA VAL A 951 6.50 21.34 -3.77
C VAL A 951 5.56 20.68 -2.75
N SER A 952 6.05 19.70 -2.00
CA SER A 952 5.27 19.07 -0.92
C SER A 952 4.94 20.07 0.20
N ALA A 953 5.86 20.95 0.56
CA ALA A 953 5.62 22.01 1.53
C ALA A 953 4.61 23.04 1.01
N ALA A 954 4.67 23.43 -0.26
CA ALA A 954 3.72 24.37 -0.87
C ALA A 954 2.30 23.81 -0.93
N VAL A 955 2.14 22.51 -1.24
CA VAL A 955 0.85 21.82 -1.21
C VAL A 955 0.29 21.72 0.21
N VAL A 956 1.14 21.45 1.20
CA VAL A 956 0.72 21.38 2.62
C VAL A 956 0.37 22.74 3.17
N PHE A 957 1.12 23.80 2.82
CA PHE A 957 0.77 25.18 3.20
C PHE A 957 -0.48 25.66 2.48
N GLY A 958 -0.68 25.29 1.21
CA GLY A 958 -1.89 25.59 0.45
C GLY A 958 -3.14 24.93 1.04
N LEU A 959 -3.07 23.64 1.37
CA LEU A 959 -4.16 22.90 2.01
C LEU A 959 -4.41 23.38 3.46
N GLY A 960 -3.34 23.66 4.22
CA GLY A 960 -3.46 24.23 5.56
C GLY A 960 -4.10 25.63 5.55
N TYR A 961 -3.78 26.45 4.56
CA TYR A 961 -4.38 27.78 4.41
C TYR A 961 -5.86 27.73 4.02
N VAL A 962 -6.23 26.77 3.16
CA VAL A 962 -7.63 26.52 2.80
C VAL A 962 -8.43 25.98 3.99
N CYS A 963 -7.87 25.09 4.80
CA CYS A 963 -8.51 24.59 6.01
C CYS A 963 -8.69 25.67 7.10
N ILE A 964 -7.70 26.55 7.27
CA ILE A 964 -7.80 27.66 8.23
C ILE A 964 -8.80 28.72 7.79
N ARG A 965 -8.94 28.95 6.47
CA ARG A 965 -9.92 29.90 5.93
C ARG A 965 -11.36 29.37 6.01
N LYS A 966 -11.56 28.03 5.95
CA LYS A 966 -12.87 27.41 6.17
C LYS A 966 -13.31 27.36 7.65
N ARG A 967 -12.38 27.54 8.60
CA ARG A 967 -12.69 27.63 10.03
C ARG A 967 -12.99 29.05 10.53
N ARG A 968 -12.83 30.06 9.69
CA ARG A 968 -13.09 31.48 10.04
C ARG A 968 -14.18 32.13 9.18
N GLY A 969 -14.93 31.32 8.41
CA GLY A 969 -16.06 31.79 7.64
C GLY A 969 -17.38 31.18 8.09
#